data_5cb4c9a10b3da48baaeb5cd11b3598ee
#
_entry.id   5cb4c9a10b3da48baaeb5cd11b3598ee
#
_cell.length_a   1.000
_cell.length_b   1.000
_cell.length_c   1.000
_cell.angle_alpha   90.00
_cell.angle_beta   90.00
_cell.angle_gamma   90.00
#
_symmetry.space_group_name_H-M   'P 1'
#
loop_
_entity.id
_entity.type
_entity.pdbx_description
1 polymer ?
#
loop_
_entity_poly.entity_id
_entity_poly.type
_entity_poly.pdbx_seq_one_letter_code
_entity_poly.pdbx_strand_id
1 'polypeptide(L)'
;MNKTLIFVILAIAAGLPLAVTLCCNNSPWPDGAASSKTFFTSFSSAVKSLDPATSYYVHESAILDNIVEAPLDYDYLERPYKLIPRLLTEIPVPQYYAADGTLLADDPPPESVQRVEYLLTLREDLRYQQHPCFARDVRGHSIYADTNSMQLPKNLSSPQDFPVLDSRPLHPMDFKVALVRLCDPRLACPVYANLSSFIDGMEECSRKIQQELEERGFESGHLPQRQPLLVDYRTIPFSGLEVINNHQFKLILSRKYPQALYWLAMHFFAPMPWEALEFYHLAPVIDSGLSLKNWPVGSGPYLLQEMNPAVQIRLCRNSNFRKELWDGAPGQTLPFTEQIVFQYEREAIPNWIKFNQGYYDTSGIPSDMLDAATSFNSSGELALSQEMQERGMLLHCSVTPTVFYFGFNMLDPVVGGSSEQNRFLRQAISIVLDYQEFIDIFLNGQGVPAQGVIPPGISGACKANEFISPWDEQLGKPVRLPLQKARELMQKAGYPNGIAQDGSPLTLYLDHANAGASVFKAQFQWLKSKFALIGIQIEERPSELNRWRDKLQTGNWQLIFNKGWLADYPDPENFLFLFYSGNGTVQSKGRGANYVNYSSAEFDQLFRQLETMPDNINRQSLIEQACRILQKDAPCCWGYHPAKVILTHKWLNHYTPHDMSYSTMKYLGINTVLREQKQNLWNRPSRWPICAALIALSFFAFFALRGQNKPLPVSNKSNDVRHDLLSRTFSVKPVTDNTMENTAQ
;
A
#
# COMPACT_ATOMS: atom_id res chain seq x y z
N MET A 1 65.14 8.29 -13.15
CA MET A 1 63.98 9.12 -12.79
C MET A 1 64.42 10.13 -11.72
N ASN A 2 64.18 11.38 -11.89
CA ASN A 2 64.68 12.45 -11.01
C ASN A 2 64.05 12.30 -9.63
N LYS A 3 64.85 12.39 -8.52
CA LYS A 3 64.36 12.22 -7.13
C LYS A 3 63.18 13.14 -6.83
N THR A 4 63.16 14.33 -7.42
CA THR A 4 62.08 15.31 -7.32
C THR A 4 60.79 14.80 -7.97
N LEU A 5 60.87 14.09 -9.12
CA LEU A 5 59.68 13.55 -9.79
C LEU A 5 59.07 12.40 -9.00
N ILE A 6 59.88 11.56 -8.35
CA ILE A 6 59.40 10.49 -7.45
C ILE A 6 58.67 11.10 -6.25
N PHE A 7 59.20 12.16 -5.66
CA PHE A 7 58.61 12.84 -4.52
C PHE A 7 57.26 13.51 -4.89
N VAL A 8 57.18 14.11 -6.08
CA VAL A 8 55.94 14.73 -6.59
C VAL A 8 54.86 13.66 -6.87
N ILE A 9 55.22 12.53 -7.48
CA ILE A 9 54.29 11.42 -7.73
C ILE A 9 53.78 10.82 -6.42
N LEU A 10 54.64 10.66 -5.40
CA LEU A 10 54.26 10.16 -4.08
C LEU A 10 53.37 11.16 -3.34
N ALA A 11 53.63 12.45 -3.43
CA ALA A 11 52.82 13.50 -2.84
C ALA A 11 51.40 13.56 -3.47
N ILE A 12 51.32 13.42 -4.80
CA ILE A 12 50.06 13.36 -5.52
C ILE A 12 49.32 12.06 -5.20
N ALA A 13 50.03 10.91 -5.19
CA ALA A 13 49.44 9.61 -4.86
C ALA A 13 48.95 9.51 -3.39
N ALA A 14 49.50 10.29 -2.48
CA ALA A 14 49.10 10.39 -1.11
C ALA A 14 48.02 11.48 -0.89
N GLY A 15 48.17 12.61 -1.55
CA GLY A 15 47.26 13.77 -1.38
C GLY A 15 45.89 13.56 -2.06
N LEU A 16 45.87 12.91 -3.23
CA LEU A 16 44.64 12.68 -3.97
C LEU A 16 43.65 11.75 -3.23
N PRO A 17 44.02 10.57 -2.70
CA PRO A 17 43.13 9.74 -1.90
C PRO A 17 42.71 10.42 -0.60
N LEU A 18 43.57 11.20 0.05
CA LEU A 18 43.22 11.94 1.25
C LEU A 18 42.21 13.05 0.96
N ALA A 19 42.39 13.80 -0.14
CA ALA A 19 41.40 14.79 -0.57
C ALA A 19 40.09 14.17 -0.95
N VAL A 20 40.06 13.04 -1.67
CA VAL A 20 38.87 12.29 -2.03
C VAL A 20 38.12 11.83 -0.77
N THR A 21 38.79 11.28 0.24
CA THR A 21 38.13 10.85 1.49
C THR A 21 37.67 11.98 2.39
N LEU A 22 38.25 13.17 2.24
CA LEU A 22 37.78 14.36 2.98
C LEU A 22 36.60 15.05 2.29
N CYS A 23 36.49 14.89 0.95
CA CYS A 23 35.44 15.54 0.15
C CYS A 23 34.33 14.60 -0.33
N CYS A 24 34.53 13.26 -0.30
CA CYS A 24 33.49 12.33 -0.71
C CYS A 24 32.46 12.15 0.40
N ASN A 25 31.26 12.65 0.14
CA ASN A 25 30.05 12.30 0.87
C ASN A 25 29.37 11.14 0.12
N ASN A 26 29.11 10.00 0.79
CA ASN A 26 28.37 8.87 0.21
C ASN A 26 26.87 8.98 0.42
N SER A 27 26.38 10.13 0.91
CA SER A 27 24.95 10.40 1.06
C SER A 27 24.28 10.41 -0.33
N PRO A 28 23.13 9.74 -0.49
CA PRO A 28 22.33 9.86 -1.71
C PRO A 28 21.61 11.23 -1.77
N TRP A 29 21.66 12.01 -0.70
CA TRP A 29 20.98 13.29 -0.55
C TRP A 29 21.93 14.47 -0.73
N PRO A 30 21.42 15.65 -1.11
CA PRO A 30 22.21 16.88 -1.17
C PRO A 30 22.84 17.25 0.17
N ASP A 31 23.90 18.04 0.13
CA ASP A 31 24.52 18.59 1.32
C ASP A 31 23.51 19.35 2.18
N GLY A 32 23.57 19.16 3.50
CA GLY A 32 22.62 19.74 4.45
C GLY A 32 21.30 18.97 4.63
N ALA A 33 21.05 17.91 3.87
CA ALA A 33 19.82 17.12 4.02
C ALA A 33 19.69 16.49 5.41
N ALA A 34 20.79 16.12 6.06
CA ALA A 34 20.78 15.56 7.42
C ALA A 34 20.21 16.53 8.46
N SER A 35 20.48 17.83 8.31
CA SER A 35 20.01 18.90 9.19
C SER A 35 18.67 19.51 8.78
N SER A 36 18.05 19.03 7.70
CA SER A 36 16.74 19.49 7.22
C SER A 36 15.58 18.80 7.95
N LYS A 37 14.42 19.46 8.04
CA LYS A 37 13.17 18.87 8.51
C LYS A 37 12.47 18.07 7.39
N THR A 38 13.23 17.19 6.72
CA THR A 38 12.73 16.32 5.65
C THR A 38 12.60 14.90 6.18
N PHE A 39 11.44 14.28 5.95
CA PHE A 39 11.23 12.86 6.19
C PHE A 39 11.63 12.08 4.94
N PHE A 40 12.56 11.13 5.09
CA PHE A 40 13.04 10.29 4.01
C PHE A 40 12.51 8.87 4.15
N THR A 41 11.83 8.39 3.14
CA THR A 41 11.29 7.03 3.08
C THR A 41 11.42 6.45 1.67
N SER A 42 10.98 5.22 1.47
CA SER A 42 11.03 4.53 0.17
C SER A 42 9.70 3.92 -0.20
N PHE A 43 9.55 3.61 -1.49
CA PHE A 43 8.47 2.79 -2.03
C PHE A 43 9.03 1.81 -3.06
N SER A 44 8.41 0.63 -3.18
CA SER A 44 8.87 -0.46 -4.07
C SER A 44 7.92 -0.75 -5.23
N SER A 45 6.70 -0.21 -5.19
CA SER A 45 5.67 -0.42 -6.21
C SER A 45 5.47 0.84 -7.04
N ALA A 46 5.35 0.69 -8.35
CA ALA A 46 5.14 1.82 -9.25
C ALA A 46 3.81 2.54 -8.96
N VAL A 47 3.86 3.86 -8.79
CA VAL A 47 2.69 4.74 -8.66
C VAL A 47 2.05 4.90 -10.03
N LYS A 48 0.79 4.48 -10.17
CA LYS A 48 0.05 4.52 -11.44
C LYS A 48 -0.83 5.75 -11.55
N SER A 49 -1.44 6.16 -10.43
CA SER A 49 -2.36 7.29 -10.39
C SER A 49 -2.39 7.91 -9.00
N LEU A 50 -2.37 9.24 -8.96
CA LEU A 50 -2.68 10.05 -7.79
C LEU A 50 -4.02 10.80 -7.95
N ASP A 51 -4.87 10.36 -8.87
CA ASP A 51 -6.21 10.92 -9.04
C ASP A 51 -7.15 10.30 -7.98
N PRO A 52 -7.80 11.10 -7.11
CA PRO A 52 -8.68 10.61 -6.06
C PRO A 52 -9.81 9.69 -6.55
N ALA A 53 -10.27 9.87 -7.80
CA ALA A 53 -11.35 9.04 -8.37
C ALA A 53 -10.91 7.64 -8.80
N THR A 54 -9.60 7.38 -8.98
CA THR A 54 -9.08 6.15 -9.59
C THR A 54 -7.98 5.46 -8.78
N SER A 55 -7.37 6.17 -7.82
CA SER A 55 -6.35 5.61 -6.94
C SER A 55 -6.97 4.67 -5.90
N TYR A 56 -6.44 3.44 -5.75
CA TYR A 56 -6.96 2.44 -4.81
C TYR A 56 -5.86 1.60 -4.16
N TYR A 57 -4.60 1.87 -4.48
CA TYR A 57 -3.49 1.14 -3.91
C TYR A 57 -2.92 1.84 -2.68
N VAL A 58 -2.60 1.09 -1.63
CA VAL A 58 -2.04 1.58 -0.36
C VAL A 58 -0.83 2.51 -0.56
N HIS A 59 0.08 2.18 -1.47
CA HIS A 59 1.27 2.99 -1.75
C HIS A 59 0.93 4.31 -2.49
N GLU A 60 -0.17 4.37 -3.23
CA GLU A 60 -0.70 5.60 -3.84
C GLU A 60 -1.39 6.47 -2.78
N SER A 61 -2.24 5.87 -1.94
CA SER A 61 -2.91 6.55 -0.83
C SER A 61 -1.90 7.15 0.17
N ALA A 62 -0.79 6.46 0.44
CA ALA A 62 0.28 6.98 1.30
C ALA A 62 0.91 8.30 0.79
N ILE A 63 0.78 8.61 -0.49
CA ILE A 63 1.21 9.88 -1.09
C ILE A 63 0.02 10.83 -1.20
N LEU A 64 -1.09 10.35 -1.78
CA LEU A 64 -2.27 11.15 -2.13
C LEU A 64 -2.93 11.77 -0.90
N ASP A 65 -3.14 11.01 0.19
CA ASP A 65 -3.87 11.45 1.38
C ASP A 65 -3.10 12.50 2.21
N ASN A 66 -1.84 12.76 1.86
CA ASN A 66 -1.08 13.90 2.37
C ASN A 66 -1.25 15.18 1.53
N ILE A 67 -1.85 15.07 0.32
CA ILE A 67 -2.10 16.18 -0.61
C ILE A 67 -3.58 16.59 -0.60
N VAL A 68 -4.48 15.60 -0.63
CA VAL A 68 -5.94 15.83 -0.55
C VAL A 68 -6.46 15.46 0.82
N GLU A 69 -7.59 16.03 1.20
CA GLU A 69 -8.24 15.73 2.48
C GLU A 69 -9.69 15.30 2.27
N ALA A 70 -10.08 14.25 2.97
CA ALA A 70 -11.47 13.81 3.06
C ALA A 70 -12.24 14.60 4.16
N PRO A 71 -13.58 14.59 4.17
CA PRO A 71 -14.40 15.24 5.20
C PRO A 71 -14.07 14.82 6.63
N LEU A 72 -13.84 13.52 6.85
CA LEU A 72 -13.45 12.90 8.13
C LEU A 72 -12.05 12.27 8.02
N ASP A 73 -11.48 11.90 9.15
CA ASP A 73 -10.25 11.13 9.28
C ASP A 73 -10.35 10.27 10.54
N TYR A 74 -9.31 9.49 10.85
CA TYR A 74 -9.20 8.73 12.08
C TYR A 74 -8.24 9.42 13.05
N ASP A 75 -8.55 9.33 14.35
CA ASP A 75 -7.61 9.78 15.39
C ASP A 75 -6.29 9.02 15.27
N TYR A 76 -5.18 9.76 15.34
CA TYR A 76 -3.84 9.20 15.12
C TYR A 76 -3.40 8.23 16.23
N LEU A 77 -3.84 8.46 17.46
CA LEU A 77 -3.38 7.73 18.65
C LEU A 77 -4.41 6.74 19.18
N GLU A 78 -5.71 7.05 19.08
CA GLU A 78 -6.77 6.25 19.67
C GLU A 78 -6.96 4.88 18.98
N ARG A 79 -7.09 3.85 19.82
CA ARG A 79 -7.47 2.48 19.41
C ARG A 79 -8.54 1.93 20.39
N PRO A 80 -9.61 1.29 19.87
CA PRO A 80 -10.00 1.10 18.45
C PRO A 80 -10.07 2.41 17.67
N TYR A 81 -9.95 2.32 16.33
CA TYR A 81 -9.95 3.49 15.45
C TYR A 81 -11.22 4.33 15.63
N LYS A 82 -11.06 5.62 15.85
CA LYS A 82 -12.15 6.58 16.07
C LYS A 82 -12.15 7.65 14.98
N LEU A 83 -13.31 7.88 14.37
CA LEU A 83 -13.48 8.97 13.42
C LEU A 83 -13.36 10.33 14.11
N ILE A 84 -12.73 11.27 13.42
CA ILE A 84 -12.63 12.68 13.80
C ILE A 84 -13.00 13.58 12.63
N PRO A 85 -13.56 14.77 12.86
CA PRO A 85 -13.80 15.74 11.80
C PRO A 85 -12.45 16.29 11.30
N ARG A 86 -12.31 16.42 9.97
CA ARG A 86 -11.10 16.96 9.32
C ARG A 86 -11.40 18.24 8.54
N LEU A 87 -12.21 18.16 7.50
CA LEU A 87 -12.73 19.33 6.77
C LEU A 87 -14.04 19.86 7.37
N LEU A 88 -14.69 19.05 8.20
CA LEU A 88 -15.96 19.39 8.86
C LEU A 88 -15.70 20.02 10.24
N THR A 89 -16.70 20.73 10.75
CA THR A 89 -16.71 21.23 12.12
C THR A 89 -17.03 20.17 13.16
N GLU A 90 -17.78 19.13 12.75
CA GLU A 90 -18.20 18.01 13.60
C GLU A 90 -18.47 16.74 12.78
N ILE A 91 -18.61 15.59 13.41
CA ILE A 91 -19.08 14.37 12.76
C ILE A 91 -20.59 14.52 12.49
N PRO A 92 -21.05 14.38 11.23
CA PRO A 92 -22.45 14.60 10.90
C PRO A 92 -23.34 13.49 11.47
N VAL A 93 -24.52 13.89 11.93
CA VAL A 93 -25.56 12.98 12.47
C VAL A 93 -26.62 12.75 11.40
N PRO A 94 -27.06 11.49 11.17
CA PRO A 94 -28.08 11.18 10.19
C PRO A 94 -29.47 11.68 10.59
N GLN A 95 -30.23 12.16 9.59
CA GLN A 95 -31.66 12.38 9.69
C GLN A 95 -32.39 11.38 8.79
N TYR A 96 -33.39 10.69 9.32
CA TYR A 96 -34.06 9.61 8.62
C TYR A 96 -35.49 10.05 8.18
N TYR A 97 -35.83 9.71 6.95
CA TYR A 97 -37.11 10.10 6.36
C TYR A 97 -37.88 8.89 5.82
N ALA A 98 -39.20 8.87 6.04
CA ALA A 98 -40.12 7.91 5.44
C ALA A 98 -40.42 8.27 3.95
N ALA A 99 -41.14 7.40 3.26
CA ALA A 99 -41.49 7.58 1.84
C ALA A 99 -42.37 8.83 1.58
N ASP A 100 -43.14 9.28 2.54
CA ASP A 100 -43.97 10.48 2.48
C ASP A 100 -43.20 11.77 2.87
N GLY A 101 -41.91 11.65 3.16
CA GLY A 101 -41.04 12.74 3.58
C GLY A 101 -41.13 13.09 5.07
N THR A 102 -41.84 12.31 5.88
CA THR A 102 -41.89 12.51 7.33
C THR A 102 -40.57 12.20 7.99
N LEU A 103 -40.10 13.09 8.87
CA LEU A 103 -38.90 12.86 9.69
C LEU A 103 -39.19 11.76 10.72
N LEU A 104 -38.32 10.75 10.76
CA LEU A 104 -38.42 9.60 11.68
C LEU A 104 -37.60 9.84 12.96
N ALA A 105 -37.70 8.93 13.93
CA ALA A 105 -36.91 8.94 15.15
C ALA A 105 -35.41 8.70 14.86
N ASP A 106 -34.57 8.83 15.89
CA ASP A 106 -33.08 8.75 15.74
C ASP A 106 -32.55 7.37 15.28
N ASP A 107 -33.25 6.28 15.57
CA ASP A 107 -32.86 4.92 15.15
C ASP A 107 -34.08 4.12 14.67
N PRO A 108 -34.68 4.51 13.52
CA PRO A 108 -35.90 3.86 13.03
C PRO A 108 -35.60 2.48 12.43
N PRO A 109 -36.60 1.60 12.34
CA PRO A 109 -36.46 0.33 11.61
C PRO A 109 -36.05 0.58 10.16
N PRO A 110 -35.09 -0.20 9.62
CA PRO A 110 -34.55 0.04 8.28
C PRO A 110 -35.61 0.07 7.17
N GLU A 111 -36.64 -0.75 7.28
CA GLU A 111 -37.73 -0.86 6.31
C GLU A 111 -38.61 0.40 6.25
N SER A 112 -38.59 1.23 7.28
CA SER A 112 -39.33 2.50 7.32
C SER A 112 -38.55 3.65 6.69
N VAL A 113 -37.24 3.47 6.45
CA VAL A 113 -36.34 4.52 5.95
C VAL A 113 -36.24 4.46 4.42
N GLN A 114 -36.64 5.54 3.77
CA GLN A 114 -36.50 5.72 2.32
C GLN A 114 -35.40 6.69 1.96
N ARG A 115 -35.00 7.58 2.86
CA ARG A 115 -33.99 8.58 2.65
C ARG A 115 -33.27 8.88 3.96
N VAL A 116 -31.95 9.04 3.87
CA VAL A 116 -31.09 9.50 4.98
C VAL A 116 -30.37 10.74 4.54
N GLU A 117 -30.36 11.77 5.36
CA GLU A 117 -29.64 13.01 5.12
C GLU A 117 -28.58 13.24 6.18
N TYR A 118 -27.35 13.49 5.74
CA TYR A 118 -26.29 14.01 6.58
C TYR A 118 -26.02 15.46 6.22
N LEU A 119 -26.15 16.38 7.19
CA LEU A 119 -25.76 17.78 7.01
C LEU A 119 -24.25 17.89 7.32
N LEU A 120 -23.47 18.29 6.34
CA LEU A 120 -22.03 18.50 6.45
C LEU A 120 -21.72 20.01 6.47
N THR A 121 -21.08 20.46 7.55
CA THR A 121 -20.69 21.87 7.74
C THR A 121 -19.19 21.98 7.62
N LEU A 122 -18.70 22.70 6.62
CA LEU A 122 -17.28 22.93 6.38
C LEU A 122 -16.72 23.95 7.36
N ARG A 123 -15.47 23.75 7.75
CA ARG A 123 -14.67 24.78 8.44
C ARG A 123 -14.45 25.98 7.52
N GLU A 124 -14.29 27.15 8.10
CA GLU A 124 -14.11 28.41 7.33
C GLU A 124 -12.65 28.64 6.88
N ASP A 125 -11.68 27.98 7.53
CA ASP A 125 -10.23 28.17 7.32
C ASP A 125 -9.63 27.29 6.21
N LEU A 126 -10.45 26.67 5.38
CA LEU A 126 -10.03 25.71 4.37
C LEU A 126 -9.67 26.41 3.04
N ARG A 127 -8.48 26.13 2.52
CA ARG A 127 -8.02 26.61 1.22
C ARG A 127 -7.27 25.53 0.44
N TYR A 128 -7.37 25.59 -0.87
CA TYR A 128 -6.52 24.78 -1.74
C TYR A 128 -5.06 25.24 -1.72
N GLN A 129 -4.18 24.36 -2.12
CA GLN A 129 -2.78 24.68 -2.41
C GLN A 129 -2.65 25.77 -3.49
N GLN A 130 -1.49 26.43 -3.56
CA GLN A 130 -1.15 27.31 -4.69
C GLN A 130 -1.09 26.49 -5.98
N HIS A 131 -1.86 26.92 -7.01
CA HIS A 131 -1.91 26.20 -8.28
C HIS A 131 -2.28 27.14 -9.45
N PRO A 132 -1.77 26.94 -10.68
CA PRO A 132 -2.10 27.81 -11.83
C PRO A 132 -3.58 27.78 -12.20
N CYS A 133 -4.33 26.71 -11.91
CA CYS A 133 -5.76 26.65 -12.22
C CYS A 133 -6.59 27.74 -11.51
N PHE A 134 -6.10 28.28 -10.40
CA PHE A 134 -6.78 29.35 -9.65
C PHE A 134 -6.34 30.76 -10.05
N ALA A 135 -5.30 30.86 -10.88
CA ALA A 135 -4.77 32.17 -11.30
C ALA A 135 -5.79 32.98 -12.10
N ARG A 136 -6.10 34.20 -11.64
CA ARG A 136 -7.09 35.09 -12.23
C ARG A 136 -6.46 36.46 -12.62
N ASP A 137 -6.94 37.03 -13.70
CA ASP A 137 -6.61 38.40 -14.07
C ASP A 137 -7.40 39.41 -13.20
N VAL A 138 -7.15 40.69 -13.40
CA VAL A 138 -7.83 41.78 -12.68
C VAL A 138 -9.35 41.85 -12.91
N ARG A 139 -9.85 41.15 -13.93
CA ARG A 139 -11.28 41.01 -14.25
C ARG A 139 -11.91 39.72 -13.71
N GLY A 140 -11.11 38.88 -13.07
CA GLY A 140 -11.55 37.59 -12.54
C GLY A 140 -11.55 36.42 -13.55
N HIS A 141 -11.04 36.61 -14.76
CA HIS A 141 -10.91 35.54 -15.75
C HIS A 141 -9.67 34.71 -15.50
N SER A 142 -9.72 33.41 -15.81
CA SER A 142 -8.56 32.54 -15.72
C SER A 142 -7.45 33.04 -16.66
N ILE A 143 -6.25 33.27 -16.12
CA ILE A 143 -5.08 33.73 -16.90
C ILE A 143 -4.69 32.70 -17.96
N TYR A 144 -4.93 31.41 -17.69
CA TYR A 144 -4.53 30.32 -18.55
C TYR A 144 -5.67 29.72 -19.40
N ALA A 145 -6.85 30.38 -19.44
CA ALA A 145 -7.97 29.88 -20.25
C ALA A 145 -7.78 30.06 -21.76
N ASP A 146 -7.07 31.14 -22.18
CA ASP A 146 -6.78 31.37 -23.59
C ASP A 146 -5.53 30.60 -24.04
N THR A 147 -5.78 29.46 -24.67
CA THR A 147 -4.72 28.57 -25.15
C THR A 147 -3.87 29.18 -26.28
N ASN A 148 -4.38 30.16 -27.04
CA ASN A 148 -3.65 30.79 -28.13
C ASN A 148 -2.60 31.78 -27.62
N SER A 149 -2.83 32.40 -26.48
CA SER A 149 -1.91 33.34 -25.83
C SER A 149 -1.06 32.72 -24.73
N MET A 150 -1.33 31.47 -24.34
CA MET A 150 -0.66 30.78 -23.26
C MET A 150 0.80 30.42 -23.64
N GLN A 151 1.75 31.10 -22.99
CA GLN A 151 3.16 30.73 -23.09
C GLN A 151 3.53 29.78 -21.94
N LEU A 152 3.82 28.54 -22.29
CA LEU A 152 4.33 27.59 -21.34
C LEU A 152 5.77 27.92 -20.94
N PRO A 153 6.16 27.72 -19.65
CA PRO A 153 7.55 27.80 -19.24
C PRO A 153 8.45 26.87 -20.07
N LYS A 154 9.65 27.31 -20.41
CA LYS A 154 10.58 26.52 -21.26
C LYS A 154 10.99 25.17 -20.62
N ASN A 155 11.02 25.11 -19.30
CA ASN A 155 11.41 23.92 -18.53
C ASN A 155 10.26 23.48 -17.64
N LEU A 156 9.07 23.32 -18.22
CA LEU A 156 7.89 22.89 -17.49
C LEU A 156 8.02 21.43 -17.06
N SER A 157 8.08 21.19 -15.77
CA SER A 157 8.14 19.85 -15.15
C SER A 157 7.05 19.65 -14.11
N SER A 158 6.50 20.74 -13.59
CA SER A 158 5.45 20.73 -12.57
C SER A 158 4.50 21.92 -12.72
N PRO A 159 3.29 21.87 -12.17
CA PRO A 159 2.40 23.04 -12.08
C PRO A 159 3.01 24.24 -11.34
N GLN A 160 3.99 23.98 -10.46
CA GLN A 160 4.67 25.02 -9.68
C GLN A 160 5.61 25.90 -10.54
N ASP A 161 5.94 25.45 -11.76
CA ASP A 161 6.80 26.21 -12.69
C ASP A 161 6.05 27.32 -13.42
N PHE A 162 4.72 27.39 -13.31
CA PHE A 162 3.92 28.45 -13.87
C PHE A 162 4.18 29.80 -13.15
N PRO A 163 4.28 30.91 -13.88
CA PRO A 163 4.70 32.19 -13.29
C PRO A 163 3.66 32.82 -12.36
N VAL A 164 2.39 32.46 -12.51
CA VAL A 164 1.31 32.96 -11.65
C VAL A 164 0.55 31.79 -11.05
N LEU A 165 0.58 31.73 -9.75
CA LEU A 165 -0.13 30.75 -8.94
C LEU A 165 -1.10 31.48 -8.02
N ASP A 166 -2.25 30.90 -7.76
CA ASP A 166 -3.23 31.43 -6.81
C ASP A 166 -3.93 30.28 -6.06
N SER A 167 -4.87 30.61 -5.18
CA SER A 167 -5.62 29.69 -4.35
C SER A 167 -6.99 30.25 -4.05
N ARG A 168 -7.96 29.37 -3.77
CA ARG A 168 -9.28 29.78 -3.27
C ARG A 168 -9.74 28.93 -2.08
N PRO A 169 -10.73 29.41 -1.29
CA PRO A 169 -11.41 28.59 -0.30
C PRO A 169 -12.08 27.36 -0.93
N LEU A 170 -12.26 26.31 -0.14
CA LEU A 170 -13.10 25.18 -0.52
C LEU A 170 -14.57 25.61 -0.57
N HIS A 171 -15.32 24.97 -1.45
CA HIS A 171 -16.75 25.21 -1.61
C HIS A 171 -17.52 23.89 -1.67
N PRO A 172 -18.74 23.77 -1.13
CA PRO A 172 -19.56 22.56 -1.23
C PRO A 172 -19.75 22.02 -2.65
N MET A 173 -19.73 22.88 -3.68
CA MET A 173 -19.75 22.45 -5.07
C MET A 173 -18.57 21.56 -5.46
N ASP A 174 -17.42 21.72 -4.80
CA ASP A 174 -16.22 20.87 -5.06
C ASP A 174 -16.49 19.41 -4.67
N PHE A 175 -17.28 19.17 -3.63
CA PHE A 175 -17.72 17.82 -3.23
C PHE A 175 -18.74 17.25 -4.22
N LYS A 176 -19.67 18.09 -4.74
CA LYS A 176 -20.58 17.66 -5.81
C LYS A 176 -19.78 17.26 -7.06
N VAL A 177 -18.84 18.08 -7.49
CA VAL A 177 -17.95 17.76 -8.65
C VAL A 177 -17.20 16.47 -8.42
N ALA A 178 -16.64 16.23 -7.22
CA ALA A 178 -15.95 15.00 -6.88
C ALA A 178 -16.87 13.78 -7.02
N LEU A 179 -18.05 13.77 -6.38
CA LEU A 179 -18.97 12.64 -6.38
C LEU A 179 -19.58 12.37 -7.76
N VAL A 180 -19.99 13.42 -8.49
CA VAL A 180 -20.49 13.29 -9.86
C VAL A 180 -19.41 12.72 -10.78
N ARG A 181 -18.15 13.11 -10.57
CA ARG A 181 -17.00 12.57 -11.33
C ARG A 181 -16.78 11.08 -11.09
N LEU A 182 -17.06 10.55 -9.89
CA LEU A 182 -17.02 9.09 -9.62
C LEU A 182 -18.05 8.31 -10.46
N CYS A 183 -19.13 8.98 -10.92
CA CYS A 183 -20.14 8.38 -11.78
C CYS A 183 -19.73 8.31 -13.26
N ASP A 184 -18.61 8.94 -13.66
CA ASP A 184 -18.15 8.92 -15.05
C ASP A 184 -17.59 7.54 -15.43
N PRO A 185 -18.23 6.81 -16.37
CA PRO A 185 -17.84 5.45 -16.71
C PRO A 185 -16.43 5.36 -17.32
N ARG A 186 -15.89 6.46 -17.88
CA ARG A 186 -14.54 6.50 -18.45
C ARG A 186 -13.44 6.37 -17.40
N LEU A 187 -13.73 6.75 -16.16
CA LEU A 187 -12.75 6.69 -15.05
C LEU A 187 -12.65 5.29 -14.45
N ALA A 188 -13.65 4.44 -14.67
CA ALA A 188 -13.71 3.10 -14.08
C ALA A 188 -13.41 3.12 -12.55
N CYS A 189 -14.10 4.02 -11.82
CA CYS A 189 -13.89 4.20 -10.39
C CYS A 189 -14.02 2.87 -9.63
N PRO A 190 -13.01 2.44 -8.85
CA PRO A 190 -12.97 1.12 -8.24
C PRO A 190 -14.03 0.91 -7.16
N VAL A 191 -14.54 2.00 -6.57
CA VAL A 191 -15.54 1.96 -5.49
C VAL A 191 -16.94 2.35 -5.94
N TYR A 192 -17.14 2.64 -7.23
CA TYR A 192 -18.44 3.07 -7.75
C TYR A 192 -19.60 2.12 -7.41
N ALA A 193 -19.39 0.81 -7.56
CA ALA A 193 -20.41 -0.18 -7.29
C ALA A 193 -20.84 -0.19 -5.80
N ASN A 194 -19.91 0.04 -4.88
CA ASN A 194 -20.20 0.13 -3.47
C ASN A 194 -20.99 1.41 -3.17
N LEU A 195 -20.49 2.57 -3.63
CA LEU A 195 -21.11 3.86 -3.37
C LEU A 195 -22.51 3.98 -3.97
N SER A 196 -22.72 3.47 -5.20
CA SER A 196 -24.03 3.50 -5.87
C SER A 196 -25.09 2.64 -5.16
N SER A 197 -24.68 1.71 -4.29
CA SER A 197 -25.59 0.88 -3.51
C SER A 197 -26.30 1.63 -2.37
N PHE A 198 -25.77 2.79 -1.96
CA PHE A 198 -26.33 3.55 -0.84
C PHE A 198 -26.42 5.08 -1.07
N ILE A 199 -25.62 5.69 -1.94
CA ILE A 199 -25.74 7.12 -2.28
C ILE A 199 -26.84 7.29 -3.32
N ASP A 200 -27.78 8.20 -3.04
CA ASP A 200 -28.91 8.44 -3.92
C ASP A 200 -28.48 9.00 -5.29
N GLY A 201 -29.13 8.53 -6.36
CA GLY A 201 -28.98 9.06 -7.72
C GLY A 201 -27.66 8.80 -8.45
N MET A 202 -26.72 8.00 -7.91
CA MET A 202 -25.44 7.71 -8.59
C MET A 202 -25.63 6.98 -9.92
N GLU A 203 -26.54 6.01 -10.00
CA GLU A 203 -26.81 5.28 -11.25
C GLU A 203 -27.41 6.19 -12.32
N GLU A 204 -28.37 7.04 -11.92
CA GLU A 204 -28.97 8.03 -12.79
C GLU A 204 -27.95 9.04 -13.30
N CYS A 205 -27.07 9.49 -12.40
CA CYS A 205 -25.97 10.41 -12.73
C CYS A 205 -25.03 9.79 -13.77
N SER A 206 -24.61 8.54 -13.58
CA SER A 206 -23.74 7.82 -14.53
C SER A 206 -24.42 7.68 -15.90
N ARG A 207 -25.70 7.35 -15.93
CA ARG A 207 -26.48 7.25 -17.17
C ARG A 207 -26.58 8.60 -17.92
N LYS A 208 -26.75 9.72 -17.19
CA LYS A 208 -26.78 11.07 -17.80
C LYS A 208 -25.42 11.48 -18.37
N ILE A 209 -24.34 11.17 -17.66
CA ILE A 209 -22.98 11.42 -18.19
C ILE A 209 -22.76 10.60 -19.45
N GLN A 210 -23.14 9.33 -19.45
CA GLN A 210 -23.01 8.49 -20.64
C GLN A 210 -23.81 9.03 -21.83
N GLN A 211 -25.05 9.46 -21.60
CA GLN A 211 -25.90 10.08 -22.63
C GLN A 211 -25.27 11.35 -23.20
N GLU A 212 -24.75 12.26 -22.34
CA GLU A 212 -24.06 13.48 -22.80
C GLU A 212 -22.81 13.15 -23.63
N LEU A 213 -22.07 12.09 -23.27
CA LEU A 213 -20.91 11.64 -24.03
C LEU A 213 -21.32 11.11 -25.40
N GLU A 214 -22.37 10.30 -25.50
CA GLU A 214 -22.91 9.76 -26.74
C GLU A 214 -23.42 10.86 -27.67
N GLU A 215 -24.16 11.87 -27.13
CA GLU A 215 -24.65 13.04 -27.88
C GLU A 215 -23.49 13.88 -28.47
N ARG A 216 -22.33 13.89 -27.82
CA ARG A 216 -21.09 14.54 -28.28
C ARG A 216 -20.23 13.64 -29.19
N GLY A 217 -20.73 12.47 -29.59
CA GLY A 217 -20.06 11.57 -30.51
C GLY A 217 -18.97 10.69 -29.88
N PHE A 218 -19.01 10.50 -28.57
CA PHE A 218 -18.15 9.55 -27.89
C PHE A 218 -18.70 8.12 -28.07
N GLU A 219 -18.05 7.31 -28.90
CA GLU A 219 -18.34 5.88 -29.00
C GLU A 219 -17.46 5.10 -28.00
N SER A 220 -18.12 4.25 -27.20
CA SER A 220 -17.43 3.37 -26.25
C SER A 220 -16.40 2.50 -26.97
N GLY A 221 -15.11 2.67 -26.65
CA GLY A 221 -14.00 1.95 -27.26
C GLY A 221 -13.08 2.77 -28.18
N HIS A 222 -13.47 3.98 -28.57
CA HIS A 222 -12.64 4.89 -29.36
C HIS A 222 -12.40 6.18 -28.59
N LEU A 223 -11.29 6.26 -27.86
CA LEU A 223 -10.80 7.55 -27.33
C LEU A 223 -10.29 8.41 -28.49
N PRO A 224 -10.82 9.63 -28.72
CA PRO A 224 -10.17 10.58 -29.60
C PRO A 224 -8.78 10.88 -29.05
N GLN A 225 -7.75 10.55 -29.82
CA GLN A 225 -6.34 10.51 -29.39
C GLN A 225 -5.73 11.86 -28.98
N ARG A 226 -6.43 13.00 -29.06
CA ARG A 226 -5.85 14.33 -28.87
C ARG A 226 -6.53 15.30 -27.91
N GLN A 227 -7.80 15.14 -27.57
CA GLN A 227 -8.46 15.95 -26.53
C GLN A 227 -9.52 15.10 -25.83
N PRO A 228 -9.35 14.75 -24.54
CA PRO A 228 -10.42 14.14 -23.77
C PRO A 228 -11.57 15.13 -23.66
N LEU A 229 -12.80 14.68 -23.93
CA LEU A 229 -13.99 15.49 -23.84
C LEU A 229 -14.23 15.88 -22.36
N LEU A 230 -14.17 17.18 -22.07
CA LEU A 230 -14.48 17.68 -20.72
C LEU A 230 -16.00 17.68 -20.53
N VAL A 231 -16.47 16.99 -19.48
CA VAL A 231 -17.84 17.08 -18.99
C VAL A 231 -17.88 18.10 -17.85
N ASP A 232 -18.85 19.02 -17.89
CA ASP A 232 -19.06 19.94 -16.78
C ASP A 232 -19.89 19.26 -15.68
N TYR A 233 -19.23 18.62 -14.75
CA TYR A 233 -19.86 17.89 -13.65
C TYR A 233 -20.71 18.78 -12.72
N ARG A 234 -20.55 20.12 -12.76
CA ARG A 234 -21.38 21.08 -12.00
C ARG A 234 -22.82 21.08 -12.49
N THR A 235 -23.02 20.88 -13.80
CA THR A 235 -24.34 20.95 -14.46
C THR A 235 -25.11 19.63 -14.42
N ILE A 236 -24.43 18.51 -14.19
CA ILE A 236 -25.05 17.20 -14.13
C ILE A 236 -25.98 17.14 -12.90
N PRO A 237 -27.27 16.81 -13.09
CA PRO A 237 -28.19 16.61 -11.97
C PRO A 237 -27.75 15.42 -11.11
N PHE A 238 -27.66 15.64 -9.80
CA PHE A 238 -27.27 14.62 -8.83
C PHE A 238 -28.01 14.78 -7.52
N SER A 239 -28.90 13.85 -7.20
CA SER A 239 -29.73 13.88 -6.00
C SER A 239 -28.97 13.49 -4.73
N GLY A 240 -27.82 12.80 -4.85
CA GLY A 240 -27.00 12.36 -3.71
C GLY A 240 -26.28 13.49 -2.96
N LEU A 241 -26.24 14.72 -3.53
CA LEU A 241 -25.67 15.86 -2.83
C LEU A 241 -26.46 17.14 -3.14
N GLU A 242 -26.88 17.86 -2.08
CA GLU A 242 -27.56 19.14 -2.14
C GLU A 242 -26.68 20.24 -1.53
N VAL A 243 -26.32 21.26 -2.30
CA VAL A 243 -25.57 22.43 -1.81
C VAL A 243 -26.57 23.40 -1.16
N ILE A 244 -26.42 23.70 0.13
CA ILE A 244 -27.31 24.58 0.90
C ILE A 244 -26.81 26.03 0.84
N ASN A 245 -25.51 26.23 1.12
CA ASN A 245 -24.86 27.54 1.09
C ASN A 245 -23.34 27.37 0.86
N ASN A 246 -22.54 28.41 1.07
CA ASN A 246 -21.09 28.38 0.81
C ASN A 246 -20.29 27.47 1.76
N HIS A 247 -20.88 27.00 2.86
CA HIS A 247 -20.21 26.19 3.88
C HIS A 247 -20.97 24.89 4.24
N GLN A 248 -22.18 24.71 3.69
CA GLN A 248 -23.01 23.57 4.06
C GLN A 248 -23.56 22.85 2.83
N PHE A 249 -23.59 21.55 2.93
CA PHE A 249 -24.25 20.67 1.97
C PHE A 249 -24.81 19.43 2.67
N LYS A 250 -25.76 18.79 2.01
CA LYS A 250 -26.30 17.51 2.46
C LYS A 250 -25.76 16.39 1.59
N LEU A 251 -25.35 15.30 2.22
CA LEU A 251 -25.16 13.99 1.56
C LEU A 251 -26.44 13.18 1.78
N ILE A 252 -26.99 12.65 0.69
CA ILE A 252 -28.27 11.96 0.67
C ILE A 252 -28.07 10.50 0.31
N LEU A 253 -28.53 9.61 1.20
CA LEU A 253 -28.49 8.17 0.99
C LEU A 253 -29.89 7.64 0.71
N SER A 254 -29.96 6.59 -0.12
CA SER A 254 -31.19 5.89 -0.49
C SER A 254 -31.63 4.83 0.52
N ARG A 255 -30.81 4.55 1.55
CA ARG A 255 -31.11 3.56 2.59
C ARG A 255 -30.35 3.86 3.88
N LYS A 256 -30.77 3.27 4.98
CA LYS A 256 -30.07 3.33 6.26
C LYS A 256 -28.76 2.54 6.16
N TYR A 257 -27.61 3.25 6.26
CA TYR A 257 -26.26 2.68 6.17
C TYR A 257 -25.29 3.48 7.03
N PRO A 258 -25.16 3.20 8.33
CA PRO A 258 -24.32 3.94 9.26
C PRO A 258 -22.82 3.96 8.87
N GLN A 259 -22.35 2.94 8.16
CA GLN A 259 -20.97 2.81 7.67
C GLN A 259 -20.60 3.88 6.62
N ALA A 260 -21.59 4.63 6.11
CA ALA A 260 -21.34 5.77 5.21
C ALA A 260 -20.37 6.80 5.82
N LEU A 261 -20.30 6.93 7.15
CA LEU A 261 -19.35 7.81 7.83
C LEU A 261 -17.87 7.39 7.59
N TYR A 262 -17.59 6.10 7.51
CA TYR A 262 -16.23 5.62 7.21
C TYR A 262 -15.81 5.96 5.78
N TRP A 263 -16.76 5.93 4.83
CA TRP A 263 -16.49 6.36 3.46
C TRP A 263 -16.12 7.84 3.37
N LEU A 264 -16.68 8.69 4.23
CA LEU A 264 -16.32 10.11 4.34
C LEU A 264 -14.87 10.33 4.82
N ALA A 265 -14.18 9.31 5.31
CA ALA A 265 -12.76 9.36 5.66
C ALA A 265 -11.82 8.93 4.52
N MET A 266 -12.36 8.55 3.35
CA MET A 266 -11.57 8.12 2.19
C MET A 266 -11.39 9.25 1.18
N HIS A 267 -10.27 9.28 0.49
CA HIS A 267 -9.96 10.31 -0.54
C HIS A 267 -10.94 10.37 -1.71
N PHE A 268 -11.79 9.35 -1.91
CA PHE A 268 -12.89 9.42 -2.89
C PHE A 268 -13.90 10.53 -2.60
N PHE A 269 -13.99 10.96 -1.35
CA PHE A 269 -14.81 12.10 -0.91
C PHE A 269 -14.03 13.41 -0.79
N ALA A 270 -12.75 13.43 -1.18
CA ALA A 270 -11.98 14.66 -1.21
C ALA A 270 -12.57 15.66 -2.23
N PRO A 271 -12.69 16.96 -1.89
CA PRO A 271 -13.25 17.96 -2.79
C PRO A 271 -12.37 18.14 -4.02
N MET A 272 -12.98 18.24 -5.20
CA MET A 272 -12.32 18.43 -6.48
C MET A 272 -12.66 19.80 -7.07
N PRO A 273 -11.69 20.74 -7.19
CA PRO A 273 -11.95 22.02 -7.80
C PRO A 273 -12.14 21.83 -9.32
N TRP A 274 -13.27 22.33 -9.86
CA TRP A 274 -13.57 22.24 -11.29
C TRP A 274 -12.53 22.97 -12.15
N GLU A 275 -11.89 23.99 -11.60
CA GLU A 275 -10.81 24.72 -12.26
C GLU A 275 -9.60 23.83 -12.58
N ALA A 276 -9.32 22.85 -11.73
CA ALA A 276 -8.26 21.88 -12.00
C ALA A 276 -8.63 20.97 -13.17
N LEU A 277 -9.90 20.55 -13.26
CA LEU A 277 -10.38 19.77 -14.40
C LEU A 277 -10.29 20.57 -15.69
N GLU A 278 -10.73 21.83 -15.69
CA GLU A 278 -10.61 22.73 -16.84
C GLU A 278 -9.13 22.92 -17.24
N PHE A 279 -8.25 23.20 -16.28
CA PHE A 279 -6.82 23.43 -16.53
C PHE A 279 -6.12 22.22 -17.15
N TYR A 280 -6.32 21.03 -16.61
CA TYR A 280 -5.69 19.81 -17.13
C TYR A 280 -6.30 19.29 -18.44
N HIS A 281 -7.39 19.90 -18.93
CA HIS A 281 -7.96 19.65 -20.27
C HIS A 281 -7.48 20.66 -21.32
N LEU A 282 -6.69 21.67 -20.96
CA LEU A 282 -6.10 22.60 -21.92
C LEU A 282 -5.05 21.89 -22.78
N ALA A 283 -5.14 22.04 -24.10
CA ALA A 283 -4.24 21.36 -25.03
C ALA A 283 -2.74 21.56 -24.72
N PRO A 284 -2.25 22.80 -24.45
CA PRO A 284 -0.84 23.00 -24.11
C PRO A 284 -0.42 22.27 -22.81
N VAL A 285 -1.32 22.13 -21.84
CA VAL A 285 -1.05 21.41 -20.57
C VAL A 285 -0.97 19.91 -20.81
N ILE A 286 -1.89 19.34 -21.62
CA ILE A 286 -1.87 17.95 -22.04
C ILE A 286 -0.57 17.64 -22.81
N ASP A 287 -0.20 18.49 -23.77
CA ASP A 287 1.00 18.32 -24.60
C ASP A 287 2.29 18.41 -23.78
N SER A 288 2.27 19.10 -22.62
CA SER A 288 3.40 19.12 -21.67
C SER A 288 3.52 17.87 -20.81
N GLY A 289 2.55 16.95 -20.85
CA GLY A 289 2.50 15.74 -20.03
C GLY A 289 1.97 15.94 -18.61
N LEU A 290 1.52 17.15 -18.25
CA LEU A 290 0.87 17.40 -16.98
C LEU A 290 -0.58 16.88 -17.00
N SER A 291 -0.99 16.26 -15.92
CA SER A 291 -2.35 15.72 -15.77
C SER A 291 -2.75 15.65 -14.30
N LEU A 292 -4.05 15.65 -14.03
CA LEU A 292 -4.58 15.43 -12.68
C LEU A 292 -4.13 14.10 -12.08
N LYS A 293 -3.94 13.09 -12.93
CA LYS A 293 -3.45 11.76 -12.54
C LYS A 293 -2.07 11.81 -11.87
N ASN A 294 -1.21 12.74 -12.29
CA ASN A 294 0.15 12.87 -11.77
C ASN A 294 0.31 14.06 -10.82
N TRP A 295 -0.59 15.07 -10.90
CA TRP A 295 -0.49 16.31 -10.15
C TRP A 295 -1.84 16.66 -9.52
N PRO A 296 -2.24 15.96 -8.42
CA PRO A 296 -3.49 16.24 -7.72
C PRO A 296 -3.48 17.63 -7.10
N VAL A 297 -4.67 18.23 -7.00
CA VAL A 297 -4.89 19.54 -6.38
C VAL A 297 -5.69 19.36 -5.10
N GLY A 298 -5.10 19.67 -3.95
CA GLY A 298 -5.71 19.41 -2.65
C GLY A 298 -5.58 20.55 -1.64
N SER A 299 -6.18 20.36 -0.49
CA SER A 299 -6.14 21.24 0.69
C SER A 299 -5.23 20.69 1.80
N GLY A 300 -4.58 19.55 1.56
CA GLY A 300 -3.81 18.84 2.56
C GLY A 300 -2.54 19.56 3.01
N PRO A 301 -1.85 18.98 4.03
CA PRO A 301 -0.66 19.56 4.65
C PRO A 301 0.54 19.68 3.69
N TYR A 302 0.54 18.94 2.62
CA TYR A 302 1.61 18.96 1.62
C TYR A 302 1.06 19.14 0.21
N LEU A 303 1.93 19.57 -0.70
CA LEU A 303 1.70 19.60 -2.13
C LEU A 303 2.83 18.88 -2.86
N LEU A 304 2.55 18.38 -4.06
CA LEU A 304 3.53 17.67 -4.88
C LEU A 304 4.50 18.67 -5.52
N GLN A 305 5.80 18.49 -5.28
CA GLN A 305 6.87 19.31 -5.81
C GLN A 305 7.61 18.62 -6.97
N GLU A 306 7.78 17.30 -6.87
CA GLU A 306 8.46 16.50 -7.87
C GLU A 306 7.73 15.15 -8.05
N MET A 307 7.50 14.77 -9.29
CA MET A 307 6.85 13.52 -9.67
C MET A 307 7.71 12.74 -10.67
N ASN A 308 8.57 11.89 -10.16
CA ASN A 308 9.31 10.93 -10.98
C ASN A 308 9.16 9.54 -10.35
N PRO A 309 8.12 8.77 -10.71
CA PRO A 309 7.81 7.49 -10.07
C PRO A 309 8.86 6.40 -10.28
N ALA A 310 9.81 6.60 -11.21
CA ALA A 310 10.93 5.70 -11.42
C ALA A 310 12.16 6.02 -10.56
N VAL A 311 12.21 7.20 -9.93
CA VAL A 311 13.34 7.67 -9.13
C VAL A 311 12.89 8.15 -7.76
N GLN A 312 12.14 9.28 -7.72
CA GLN A 312 11.65 9.84 -6.46
C GLN A 312 10.38 10.67 -6.64
N ILE A 313 9.61 10.75 -5.58
CA ILE A 313 8.46 11.64 -5.44
C ILE A 313 8.74 12.53 -4.23
N ARG A 314 8.54 13.85 -4.38
CA ARG A 314 8.79 14.81 -3.32
C ARG A 314 7.54 15.64 -3.04
N LEU A 315 7.16 15.68 -1.78
CA LEU A 315 6.14 16.58 -1.27
C LEU A 315 6.81 17.71 -0.50
N CYS A 316 6.28 18.91 -0.60
CA CYS A 316 6.66 20.04 0.25
C CYS A 316 5.45 20.58 0.99
N ARG A 317 5.70 21.24 2.14
CA ARG A 317 4.66 21.82 2.99
C ARG A 317 3.79 22.78 2.17
N ASN A 318 2.47 22.63 2.31
CA ASN A 318 1.49 23.52 1.73
C ASN A 318 1.38 24.80 2.60
N SER A 319 1.78 25.94 2.06
CA SER A 319 1.73 27.22 2.80
C SER A 319 0.30 27.68 3.14
N ASN A 320 -0.69 27.17 2.42
CA ASN A 320 -2.12 27.46 2.63
C ASN A 320 -2.79 26.47 3.59
N PHE A 321 -2.04 25.46 4.07
CA PHE A 321 -2.61 24.54 5.06
C PHE A 321 -2.95 25.29 6.34
N ARG A 322 -4.14 25.01 6.88
CA ARG A 322 -4.65 25.65 8.11
C ARG A 322 -3.71 25.45 9.30
N LYS A 323 -3.80 26.33 10.28
CA LYS A 323 -3.10 26.17 11.56
C LYS A 323 -3.78 25.08 12.40
N GLU A 324 -3.37 23.85 12.22
CA GLU A 324 -3.86 22.69 12.96
C GLU A 324 -2.97 22.44 14.18
N LEU A 325 -3.56 22.43 15.39
CA LEU A 325 -2.91 22.03 16.63
C LEU A 325 -3.15 20.54 16.86
N TRP A 326 -2.24 19.90 17.55
CA TRP A 326 -2.34 18.49 17.90
C TRP A 326 -2.00 18.26 19.37
N ASP A 327 -2.89 17.56 20.09
CA ASP A 327 -2.78 17.32 21.52
C ASP A 327 -1.56 16.47 21.91
N GLY A 328 -1.07 15.61 20.99
CA GLY A 328 0.16 14.84 21.18
C GLY A 328 1.44 15.68 21.23
N ALA A 329 1.38 16.97 20.79
CA ALA A 329 2.47 17.94 20.92
C ALA A 329 1.90 19.34 21.19
N PRO A 330 1.47 19.62 22.44
CA PRO A 330 0.80 20.87 22.78
C PRO A 330 1.59 22.12 22.41
N GLY A 331 0.90 23.09 21.81
CA GLY A 331 1.49 24.38 21.40
C GLY A 331 2.27 24.33 20.08
N GLN A 332 2.36 23.18 19.42
CA GLN A 332 2.98 23.05 18.11
C GLN A 332 1.91 22.86 17.01
N THR A 333 2.17 23.46 15.84
CA THR A 333 1.28 23.35 14.68
C THR A 333 1.78 22.30 13.69
N LEU A 334 0.85 21.53 13.15
CA LEU A 334 1.11 20.58 12.05
C LEU A 334 1.27 21.31 10.70
N PRO A 335 1.96 20.70 9.74
CA PRO A 335 2.81 19.52 9.84
C PRO A 335 4.17 19.84 10.50
N PHE A 336 4.81 18.82 11.15
CA PHE A 336 6.12 19.02 11.79
C PHE A 336 7.28 18.95 10.80
N THR A 337 7.13 18.24 9.69
CA THR A 337 8.14 18.18 8.62
C THR A 337 7.84 19.18 7.51
N GLU A 338 8.91 19.69 6.88
CA GLU A 338 8.81 20.64 5.76
C GLU A 338 8.72 19.93 4.41
N GLN A 339 9.33 18.76 4.32
CA GLN A 339 9.37 17.96 3.08
C GLN A 339 9.24 16.47 3.40
N ILE A 340 8.73 15.73 2.42
CA ILE A 340 8.70 14.27 2.43
C ILE A 340 9.32 13.82 1.11
N VAL A 341 10.28 12.92 1.18
CA VAL A 341 10.93 12.32 0.01
C VAL A 341 10.69 10.83 0.01
N PHE A 342 10.01 10.37 -1.02
CA PHE A 342 9.80 8.96 -1.32
C PHE A 342 10.79 8.56 -2.41
N GLN A 343 11.74 7.70 -2.09
CA GLN A 343 12.70 7.17 -3.05
C GLN A 343 12.21 5.82 -3.60
N TYR A 344 12.31 5.61 -4.90
CA TYR A 344 12.01 4.30 -5.47
C TYR A 344 13.12 3.30 -5.16
N GLU A 345 12.79 2.24 -4.44
CA GLU A 345 13.70 1.14 -4.10
C GLU A 345 13.03 -0.19 -4.45
N ARG A 346 13.42 -0.75 -5.57
CA ARG A 346 12.84 -2.01 -6.04
C ARG A 346 13.12 -3.18 -5.09
N GLU A 347 14.31 -3.20 -4.51
CA GLU A 347 14.80 -4.32 -3.69
C GLU A 347 14.88 -3.93 -2.20
N ALA A 348 14.57 -4.87 -1.31
CA ALA A 348 14.56 -4.63 0.13
C ALA A 348 15.96 -4.41 0.72
N ILE A 349 17.00 -5.06 0.19
CA ILE A 349 18.36 -4.98 0.74
C ILE A 349 18.99 -3.58 0.57
N PRO A 350 18.93 -2.91 -0.60
CA PRO A 350 19.38 -1.52 -0.73
C PRO A 350 18.65 -0.57 0.23
N ASN A 351 17.32 -0.73 0.39
CA ASN A 351 16.55 0.04 1.36
C ASN A 351 17.07 -0.17 2.79
N TRP A 352 17.30 -1.42 3.19
CA TRP A 352 17.83 -1.79 4.50
C TRP A 352 19.23 -1.19 4.76
N ILE A 353 20.12 -1.23 3.77
CA ILE A 353 21.47 -0.66 3.87
C ILE A 353 21.39 0.86 4.08
N LYS A 354 20.58 1.57 3.29
CA LYS A 354 20.39 3.02 3.40
C LYS A 354 19.74 3.41 4.73
N PHE A 355 18.78 2.62 5.22
CA PHE A 355 18.22 2.81 6.57
C PHE A 355 19.29 2.67 7.65
N ASN A 356 20.13 1.62 7.60
CA ASN A 356 21.22 1.43 8.54
C ASN A 356 22.29 2.51 8.48
N GLN A 357 22.44 3.20 7.35
CA GLN A 357 23.27 4.37 7.21
C GLN A 357 22.60 5.67 7.70
N GLY A 358 21.31 5.59 8.08
CA GLY A 358 20.52 6.73 8.51
C GLY A 358 19.97 7.59 7.38
N TYR A 359 20.01 7.13 6.13
CA TYR A 359 19.52 7.87 4.97
C TYR A 359 18.02 7.73 4.77
N TYR A 360 17.37 6.73 5.37
CA TYR A 360 15.93 6.63 5.53
C TYR A 360 15.56 6.68 7.00
N ASP A 361 14.43 7.29 7.33
CA ASP A 361 13.95 7.46 8.70
C ASP A 361 13.15 6.24 9.19
N THR A 362 12.62 5.43 8.27
CA THR A 362 11.86 4.20 8.53
C THR A 362 12.29 3.08 7.58
N SER A 363 12.17 1.83 8.03
CA SER A 363 12.35 0.63 7.19
C SER A 363 11.58 -0.56 7.76
N GLY A 364 11.10 -1.44 6.88
CA GLY A 364 10.83 -2.82 7.23
C GLY A 364 12.13 -3.59 7.42
N ILE A 365 12.06 -4.80 7.97
CA ILE A 365 13.19 -5.72 8.10
C ILE A 365 13.09 -6.77 6.98
N PRO A 366 14.07 -6.86 6.06
CA PRO A 366 14.11 -7.96 5.11
C PRO A 366 14.17 -9.32 5.84
N SER A 367 13.51 -10.35 5.29
CA SER A 367 13.46 -11.68 5.89
C SER A 367 14.86 -12.23 6.23
N ASP A 368 15.84 -12.03 5.36
CA ASP A 368 17.21 -12.51 5.54
C ASP A 368 17.98 -11.75 6.65
N MET A 369 17.46 -10.60 7.09
CA MET A 369 18.07 -9.75 8.12
C MET A 369 17.35 -9.84 9.46
N LEU A 370 16.23 -10.58 9.56
CA LEU A 370 15.40 -10.60 10.75
C LEU A 370 16.17 -11.10 11.97
N ASP A 371 16.87 -12.21 11.86
CA ASP A 371 17.64 -12.82 12.95
C ASP A 371 18.80 -11.93 13.44
N ALA A 372 19.38 -11.13 12.55
CA ALA A 372 20.43 -10.17 12.90
C ALA A 372 19.88 -8.91 13.57
N ALA A 373 18.66 -8.50 13.18
CA ALA A 373 18.06 -7.26 13.64
C ALA A 373 17.21 -7.44 14.90
N THR A 374 16.72 -8.65 15.18
CA THR A 374 15.77 -8.92 16.26
C THR A 374 16.24 -10.07 17.17
N SER A 375 15.61 -10.16 18.33
CA SER A 375 15.76 -11.22 19.33
C SER A 375 14.40 -11.43 19.99
N PHE A 376 14.27 -12.46 20.82
CA PHE A 376 13.09 -12.62 21.66
C PHE A 376 13.42 -12.23 23.11
N ASN A 377 12.53 -11.47 23.72
CA ASN A 377 12.66 -11.13 25.13
C ASN A 377 12.28 -12.31 26.03
N SER A 378 12.39 -12.15 27.33
CA SER A 378 12.06 -13.20 28.33
C SER A 378 10.58 -13.63 28.31
N SER A 379 9.70 -12.81 27.73
CA SER A 379 8.27 -13.12 27.54
C SER A 379 7.98 -13.81 26.21
N GLY A 380 9.00 -14.02 25.37
CA GLY A 380 8.84 -14.62 24.04
C GLY A 380 8.33 -13.62 22.97
N GLU A 381 8.34 -12.32 23.27
CA GLU A 381 7.94 -11.27 22.32
C GLU A 381 9.14 -10.80 21.49
N LEU A 382 8.86 -10.40 20.24
CA LEU A 382 9.88 -9.85 19.35
C LEU A 382 10.46 -8.54 19.91
N ALA A 383 11.77 -8.47 20.02
CA ALA A 383 12.53 -7.31 20.50
C ALA A 383 13.70 -7.02 19.55
N LEU A 384 14.31 -5.87 19.67
CA LEU A 384 15.53 -5.55 18.92
C LEU A 384 16.73 -6.34 19.42
N SER A 385 17.64 -6.71 18.52
CA SER A 385 18.96 -7.17 18.87
C SER A 385 19.73 -6.08 19.64
N GLN A 386 20.72 -6.49 20.43
CA GLN A 386 21.54 -5.55 21.22
C GLN A 386 22.19 -4.49 20.30
N GLU A 387 22.71 -4.88 19.15
CA GLU A 387 23.31 -3.95 18.18
C GLU A 387 22.33 -2.86 17.75
N MET A 388 21.08 -3.23 17.39
CA MET A 388 20.07 -2.28 16.94
C MET A 388 19.63 -1.33 18.06
N GLN A 389 19.57 -1.84 19.30
CA GLN A 389 19.29 -1.00 20.48
C GLN A 389 20.41 0.02 20.74
N GLU A 390 21.68 -0.38 20.68
CA GLU A 390 22.85 0.49 20.87
C GLU A 390 22.95 1.56 19.78
N ARG A 391 22.51 1.25 18.57
CA ARG A 391 22.40 2.21 17.47
C ARG A 391 21.25 3.19 17.68
N GLY A 392 20.32 2.93 18.62
CA GLY A 392 19.20 3.79 18.94
C GLY A 392 18.05 3.65 17.93
N MET A 393 17.79 2.43 17.48
CA MET A 393 16.60 2.10 16.70
C MET A 393 15.43 1.77 17.62
N LEU A 394 14.21 1.94 17.12
CA LEU A 394 12.95 1.61 17.79
C LEU A 394 12.19 0.61 16.94
N LEU A 395 11.61 -0.40 17.58
CA LEU A 395 10.80 -1.43 16.97
C LEU A 395 9.32 -1.11 17.16
N HIS A 396 8.57 -1.15 16.09
CA HIS A 396 7.12 -1.01 16.08
C HIS A 396 6.51 -2.25 15.45
N CYS A 397 5.66 -2.94 16.20
CA CYS A 397 4.90 -4.09 15.73
C CYS A 397 3.40 -3.75 15.75
N SER A 398 2.69 -4.03 14.68
CA SER A 398 1.24 -3.90 14.60
C SER A 398 0.65 -5.04 13.78
N VAL A 399 -0.46 -5.60 14.25
CA VAL A 399 -1.26 -6.54 13.44
C VAL A 399 -2.07 -5.73 12.46
N THR A 400 -1.93 -6.02 11.18
CA THR A 400 -2.67 -5.30 10.14
C THR A 400 -4.13 -5.72 10.11
N PRO A 401 -5.06 -4.82 9.75
CA PRO A 401 -6.48 -5.16 9.60
C PRO A 401 -6.75 -5.97 8.33
N THR A 402 -6.02 -7.08 8.20
CA THR A 402 -6.04 -8.00 7.06
C THR A 402 -6.29 -9.41 7.55
N VAL A 403 -7.08 -10.18 6.82
CA VAL A 403 -7.21 -11.62 7.03
C VAL A 403 -6.78 -12.38 5.78
N PHE A 404 -5.95 -13.40 5.94
CA PHE A 404 -5.70 -14.40 4.92
C PHE A 404 -6.38 -15.71 5.29
N TYR A 405 -6.97 -16.38 4.30
CA TYR A 405 -7.69 -17.63 4.52
C TYR A 405 -7.46 -18.66 3.41
N PHE A 406 -7.73 -19.91 3.74
CA PHE A 406 -7.86 -21.02 2.80
C PHE A 406 -9.35 -21.23 2.53
N GLY A 407 -9.81 -21.02 1.29
CA GLY A 407 -11.23 -21.02 0.94
C GLY A 407 -11.68 -22.33 0.32
N PHE A 408 -12.88 -22.76 0.68
CA PHE A 408 -13.62 -23.87 0.07
C PHE A 408 -14.68 -23.31 -0.85
N ASN A 409 -14.76 -23.77 -2.10
CA ASN A 409 -15.86 -23.40 -2.97
C ASN A 409 -17.16 -24.03 -2.46
N MET A 410 -18.06 -23.23 -1.93
CA MET A 410 -19.30 -23.73 -1.35
C MET A 410 -20.31 -24.26 -2.40
N LEU A 411 -20.02 -24.08 -3.70
CA LEU A 411 -20.78 -24.69 -4.80
C LEU A 411 -20.25 -26.07 -5.19
N ASP A 412 -19.05 -26.46 -4.72
CA ASP A 412 -18.45 -27.75 -5.04
C ASP A 412 -19.18 -28.90 -4.30
N PRO A 413 -19.48 -30.04 -4.98
CA PRO A 413 -20.24 -31.12 -4.36
C PRO A 413 -19.49 -31.86 -3.23
N VAL A 414 -18.15 -31.81 -3.20
CA VAL A 414 -17.32 -32.55 -2.23
C VAL A 414 -17.01 -31.68 -0.99
N VAL A 415 -16.47 -30.48 -1.22
CA VAL A 415 -16.04 -29.59 -0.12
C VAL A 415 -17.09 -28.54 0.24
N GLY A 416 -18.03 -28.25 -0.66
CA GLY A 416 -19.03 -27.20 -0.52
C GLY A 416 -20.34 -27.65 0.12
N GLY A 417 -21.36 -26.80 0.04
CA GLY A 417 -22.70 -27.05 0.54
C GLY A 417 -22.84 -27.03 2.05
N SER A 418 -24.09 -27.21 2.52
CA SER A 418 -24.48 -27.12 3.93
C SER A 418 -24.62 -28.48 4.62
N SER A 419 -24.30 -29.60 3.95
CA SER A 419 -24.39 -30.93 4.55
C SER A 419 -23.45 -31.06 5.76
N GLU A 420 -23.83 -31.87 6.75
CA GLU A 420 -22.98 -32.12 7.91
C GLU A 420 -21.69 -32.83 7.52
N GLN A 421 -21.76 -33.75 6.55
CA GLN A 421 -20.60 -34.48 6.05
C GLN A 421 -19.55 -33.52 5.47
N ASN A 422 -19.95 -32.62 4.57
CA ASN A 422 -19.04 -31.67 3.96
C ASN A 422 -18.50 -30.66 4.99
N ARG A 423 -19.33 -30.25 5.97
CA ARG A 423 -18.88 -29.40 7.10
C ARG A 423 -17.81 -30.11 7.92
N PHE A 424 -18.00 -31.40 8.27
CA PHE A 424 -17.01 -32.15 9.00
C PHE A 424 -15.69 -32.30 8.20
N LEU A 425 -15.76 -32.47 6.88
CA LEU A 425 -14.57 -32.48 6.01
C LEU A 425 -13.83 -31.15 6.10
N ARG A 426 -14.52 -30.00 5.96
CA ARG A 426 -13.90 -28.67 6.06
C ARG A 426 -13.29 -28.42 7.44
N GLN A 427 -13.97 -28.81 8.51
CA GLN A 427 -13.45 -28.70 9.88
C GLN A 427 -12.21 -29.61 10.09
N ALA A 428 -12.21 -30.86 9.57
CA ALA A 428 -11.06 -31.74 9.63
C ALA A 428 -9.82 -31.15 8.93
N ILE A 429 -10.01 -30.59 7.73
CA ILE A 429 -8.96 -29.88 6.99
C ILE A 429 -8.47 -28.68 7.79
N SER A 430 -9.37 -27.89 8.37
CA SER A 430 -9.02 -26.71 9.15
C SER A 430 -8.21 -27.04 10.42
N ILE A 431 -8.42 -28.20 11.04
CA ILE A 431 -7.66 -28.65 12.20
C ILE A 431 -6.20 -28.97 11.80
N VAL A 432 -5.96 -29.59 10.65
CA VAL A 432 -4.59 -29.98 10.24
C VAL A 432 -3.79 -28.84 9.63
N LEU A 433 -4.44 -27.79 9.13
CA LEU A 433 -3.76 -26.60 8.64
C LEU A 433 -3.32 -25.70 9.81
N ASP A 434 -2.14 -25.99 10.37
CA ASP A 434 -1.58 -25.24 11.48
C ASP A 434 -0.95 -23.94 10.99
N TYR A 435 -1.69 -22.84 11.13
CA TYR A 435 -1.20 -21.54 10.70
C TYR A 435 -0.18 -20.87 11.64
N GLN A 436 -0.01 -21.36 12.88
CA GLN A 436 1.14 -20.94 13.67
C GLN A 436 2.43 -21.47 13.03
N GLU A 437 2.46 -22.77 12.69
CA GLU A 437 3.59 -23.37 11.96
C GLU A 437 3.83 -22.68 10.60
N PHE A 438 2.75 -22.33 9.87
CA PHE A 438 2.86 -21.59 8.60
C PHE A 438 3.51 -20.21 8.79
N ILE A 439 3.10 -19.46 9.82
CA ILE A 439 3.65 -18.16 10.17
C ILE A 439 5.13 -18.29 10.53
N ASP A 440 5.48 -19.29 11.33
CA ASP A 440 6.87 -19.51 11.75
C ASP A 440 7.79 -19.86 10.57
N ILE A 441 7.32 -20.72 9.65
CA ILE A 441 8.12 -21.18 8.50
C ILE A 441 8.19 -20.13 7.37
N PHE A 442 7.06 -19.52 7.00
CA PHE A 442 6.97 -18.72 5.78
C PHE A 442 6.92 -17.22 6.01
N LEU A 443 6.60 -16.79 7.24
CA LEU A 443 6.45 -15.38 7.59
C LEU A 443 7.42 -14.95 8.70
N ASN A 444 8.35 -15.83 9.10
CA ASN A 444 9.32 -15.55 10.17
C ASN A 444 8.67 -15.03 11.47
N GLY A 445 7.52 -15.58 11.85
CA GLY A 445 6.76 -15.16 13.03
C GLY A 445 5.97 -13.85 12.85
N GLN A 446 5.96 -13.23 11.66
CA GLN A 446 5.28 -11.96 11.43
C GLN A 446 3.78 -12.16 11.13
N GLY A 447 3.02 -12.51 12.14
CA GLY A 447 1.58 -12.72 12.06
C GLY A 447 1.01 -13.33 13.30
N VAL A 448 -0.32 -13.42 13.35
CA VAL A 448 -1.05 -14.15 14.38
C VAL A 448 -2.07 -15.09 13.71
N PRO A 449 -2.26 -16.32 14.19
CA PRO A 449 -3.25 -17.24 13.65
C PRO A 449 -4.66 -16.67 13.81
N ALA A 450 -5.41 -16.64 12.71
CA ALA A 450 -6.77 -16.12 12.72
C ALA A 450 -7.74 -17.09 13.39
N GLN A 451 -8.55 -16.59 14.31
CA GLN A 451 -9.61 -17.35 14.96
C GLN A 451 -10.99 -17.16 14.29
N GLY A 452 -11.08 -16.18 13.42
CA GLY A 452 -12.27 -15.81 12.64
C GLY A 452 -11.89 -14.86 11.53
N VAL A 453 -12.89 -14.29 10.87
CA VAL A 453 -12.68 -13.39 9.74
C VAL A 453 -12.24 -11.99 10.16
N ILE A 454 -12.63 -11.52 11.35
CA ILE A 454 -12.39 -10.15 11.83
C ILE A 454 -11.01 -10.09 12.50
N PRO A 455 -10.11 -9.19 12.04
CA PRO A 455 -8.77 -9.03 12.61
C PRO A 455 -8.79 -8.43 14.02
N PRO A 456 -7.74 -8.70 14.84
CA PRO A 456 -7.52 -7.99 16.09
C PRO A 456 -7.46 -6.46 15.88
N GLY A 457 -8.01 -5.69 16.84
CA GLY A 457 -8.11 -4.23 16.75
C GLY A 457 -9.39 -3.71 16.11
N ILE A 458 -10.20 -4.61 15.53
CA ILE A 458 -11.57 -4.32 15.07
C ILE A 458 -12.56 -4.98 16.03
N SER A 459 -13.67 -4.29 16.33
CA SER A 459 -14.74 -4.80 17.19
C SER A 459 -15.26 -6.14 16.67
N GLY A 460 -15.53 -7.11 17.55
CA GLY A 460 -16.02 -8.44 17.16
C GLY A 460 -14.93 -9.45 16.77
N ALA A 461 -13.64 -9.12 16.88
CA ALA A 461 -12.57 -10.08 16.67
C ALA A 461 -12.67 -11.27 17.61
N CYS A 462 -12.62 -12.48 17.07
CA CYS A 462 -12.75 -13.71 17.83
C CYS A 462 -11.46 -14.03 18.59
N LYS A 463 -11.56 -14.29 19.89
CA LYS A 463 -10.42 -14.74 20.72
C LYS A 463 -10.05 -16.20 20.48
N ALA A 464 -11.01 -17.04 20.12
CA ALA A 464 -10.86 -18.47 19.89
C ALA A 464 -11.86 -18.96 18.84
N ASN A 465 -11.64 -20.18 18.33
CA ASN A 465 -12.57 -20.88 17.46
C ASN A 465 -12.94 -22.22 18.13
N GLU A 466 -14.15 -22.33 18.66
CA GLU A 466 -14.61 -23.51 19.40
C GLU A 466 -14.51 -24.83 18.61
N PHE A 467 -14.53 -24.78 17.30
CA PHE A 467 -14.54 -25.94 16.42
C PHE A 467 -13.13 -26.39 15.98
N ILE A 468 -12.12 -25.51 16.08
CA ILE A 468 -10.76 -25.74 15.56
C ILE A 468 -9.70 -25.51 16.63
N SER A 469 -9.80 -24.41 17.38
CA SER A 469 -8.84 -23.96 18.41
C SER A 469 -9.60 -23.28 19.56
N PRO A 470 -10.27 -24.08 20.44
CA PRO A 470 -10.97 -23.54 21.61
C PRO A 470 -10.01 -22.83 22.57
N TRP A 471 -10.58 -21.95 23.39
CA TRP A 471 -9.82 -21.25 24.43
C TRP A 471 -9.44 -22.21 25.55
N ASP A 472 -8.16 -22.20 25.91
CA ASP A 472 -7.64 -22.95 27.07
C ASP A 472 -7.45 -21.98 28.24
N GLU A 473 -8.23 -22.16 29.30
CA GLU A 473 -8.20 -21.28 30.47
C GLU A 473 -6.89 -21.39 31.27
N GLN A 474 -6.19 -22.52 31.21
CA GLN A 474 -4.93 -22.70 31.92
C GLN A 474 -3.78 -22.01 31.20
N LEU A 475 -3.78 -22.07 29.88
CA LEU A 475 -2.74 -21.46 29.05
C LEU A 475 -3.05 -20.01 28.67
N GLY A 476 -4.30 -19.54 28.89
CA GLY A 476 -4.76 -18.19 28.54
C GLY A 476 -4.69 -17.89 27.03
N LYS A 477 -4.82 -18.92 26.18
CA LYS A 477 -4.73 -18.79 24.71
C LYS A 477 -5.58 -19.85 23.99
N PRO A 478 -5.91 -19.65 22.70
CA PRO A 478 -6.53 -20.70 21.91
C PRO A 478 -5.55 -21.84 21.66
N VAL A 479 -6.03 -23.08 21.79
CA VAL A 479 -5.23 -24.29 21.56
C VAL A 479 -5.90 -25.12 20.48
N ARG A 480 -5.14 -25.47 19.44
CA ARG A 480 -5.62 -26.26 18.31
C ARG A 480 -6.02 -27.66 18.75
N LEU A 481 -7.18 -28.13 18.27
CA LEU A 481 -7.65 -29.49 18.52
C LEU A 481 -6.65 -30.55 17.99
N PRO A 482 -6.51 -31.70 18.67
CA PRO A 482 -5.52 -32.71 18.28
C PRO A 482 -5.90 -33.40 16.97
N LEU A 483 -4.89 -33.96 16.28
CA LEU A 483 -5.04 -34.68 15.00
C LEU A 483 -6.10 -35.81 15.09
N GLN A 484 -6.22 -36.47 16.26
CA GLN A 484 -7.24 -37.49 16.48
C GLN A 484 -8.65 -36.93 16.22
N LYS A 485 -8.95 -35.69 16.62
CA LYS A 485 -10.23 -35.04 16.35
C LYS A 485 -10.48 -34.84 14.86
N ALA A 486 -9.44 -34.45 14.09
CA ALA A 486 -9.55 -34.34 12.63
C ALA A 486 -9.90 -35.71 11.99
N ARG A 487 -9.27 -36.80 12.45
CA ARG A 487 -9.57 -38.14 11.96
C ARG A 487 -10.98 -38.61 12.29
N GLU A 488 -11.50 -38.27 13.46
CA GLU A 488 -12.90 -38.56 13.86
C GLU A 488 -13.89 -37.78 12.92
N LEU A 489 -13.55 -36.53 12.59
CA LEU A 489 -14.35 -35.74 11.65
C LEU A 489 -14.28 -36.30 10.23
N MET A 490 -13.14 -36.81 9.77
CA MET A 490 -13.00 -37.53 8.50
C MET A 490 -13.92 -38.76 8.43
N GLN A 491 -14.02 -39.54 9.50
CA GLN A 491 -14.98 -40.65 9.57
C GLN A 491 -16.42 -40.20 9.44
N LYS A 492 -16.79 -39.11 10.16
CA LYS A 492 -18.16 -38.52 10.08
C LYS A 492 -18.43 -37.89 8.70
N ALA A 493 -17.43 -37.40 8.02
CA ALA A 493 -17.51 -36.89 6.67
C ALA A 493 -17.66 -38.01 5.60
N GLY A 494 -17.50 -39.27 5.97
CA GLY A 494 -17.61 -40.41 5.06
C GLY A 494 -16.31 -40.79 4.36
N TYR A 495 -15.16 -40.26 4.84
CA TYR A 495 -13.83 -40.54 4.29
C TYR A 495 -12.84 -41.06 5.37
N PRO A 496 -13.12 -42.23 5.99
CA PRO A 496 -12.19 -42.77 6.95
C PRO A 496 -10.79 -42.98 6.34
N ASN A 497 -9.75 -42.38 6.97
CA ASN A 497 -8.38 -42.39 6.47
C ASN A 497 -8.22 -41.81 5.04
N GLY A 498 -9.10 -40.95 4.62
CA GLY A 498 -9.07 -40.34 3.28
C GLY A 498 -9.60 -41.23 2.16
N ILE A 499 -10.31 -42.31 2.48
CA ILE A 499 -10.88 -43.24 1.51
C ILE A 499 -12.40 -43.08 1.44
N ALA A 500 -12.91 -42.93 0.21
CA ALA A 500 -14.35 -42.86 -0.08
C ALA A 500 -15.01 -44.26 0.05
N GLN A 501 -16.35 -44.31 0.07
CA GLN A 501 -17.13 -45.53 0.20
C GLN A 501 -16.86 -46.55 -0.94
N ASP A 502 -16.48 -46.07 -2.12
CA ASP A 502 -16.12 -46.90 -3.27
C ASP A 502 -14.66 -47.42 -3.24
N GLY A 503 -13.91 -47.10 -2.20
CA GLY A 503 -12.52 -47.49 -2.02
C GLY A 503 -11.52 -46.56 -2.72
N SER A 504 -11.97 -45.50 -3.36
CA SER A 504 -11.07 -44.52 -4.02
C SER A 504 -10.49 -43.54 -2.99
N PRO A 505 -9.22 -43.10 -3.18
CA PRO A 505 -8.66 -42.05 -2.33
C PRO A 505 -9.33 -40.71 -2.60
N LEU A 506 -9.62 -39.95 -1.52
CA LEU A 506 -10.11 -38.55 -1.65
C LEU A 506 -9.01 -37.66 -2.20
N THR A 507 -9.19 -37.18 -3.41
CA THR A 507 -8.30 -36.22 -4.07
C THR A 507 -9.00 -34.86 -4.20
N LEU A 508 -8.36 -33.80 -3.70
CA LEU A 508 -8.84 -32.44 -3.79
C LEU A 508 -7.91 -31.58 -4.66
N TYR A 509 -8.44 -30.52 -5.24
CA TYR A 509 -7.72 -29.73 -6.23
C TYR A 509 -7.59 -28.27 -5.79
N LEU A 510 -6.34 -27.78 -5.75
CA LEU A 510 -6.01 -26.38 -5.46
C LEU A 510 -5.86 -25.60 -6.76
N ASP A 511 -6.75 -24.64 -6.96
CA ASP A 511 -6.72 -23.72 -8.09
C ASP A 511 -5.93 -22.45 -7.77
N HIS A 512 -5.00 -22.00 -8.63
CA HIS A 512 -4.16 -20.84 -8.40
C HIS A 512 -3.57 -20.23 -9.66
N ALA A 513 -3.00 -19.01 -9.55
CA ALA A 513 -2.29 -18.31 -10.63
C ALA A 513 -0.77 -18.22 -10.41
N ASN A 514 -0.21 -18.96 -9.45
CA ASN A 514 1.19 -18.83 -8.99
C ASN A 514 2.16 -19.81 -9.67
N ALA A 515 1.89 -20.20 -10.92
CA ALA A 515 2.72 -21.17 -11.64
C ALA A 515 4.19 -20.68 -11.70
N GLY A 516 5.10 -21.52 -11.21
CA GLY A 516 6.54 -21.25 -11.24
C GLY A 516 7.14 -20.49 -10.06
N ALA A 517 6.34 -19.86 -9.19
CA ALA A 517 6.85 -19.16 -8.02
C ALA A 517 7.47 -20.15 -7.00
N SER A 518 8.74 -19.94 -6.65
CA SER A 518 9.48 -20.85 -5.72
C SER A 518 8.85 -20.91 -4.33
N VAL A 519 8.42 -19.76 -3.81
CA VAL A 519 7.74 -19.66 -2.50
C VAL A 519 6.45 -20.48 -2.50
N PHE A 520 5.65 -20.36 -3.56
CA PHE A 520 4.40 -21.12 -3.67
C PHE A 520 4.64 -22.63 -3.70
N LYS A 521 5.70 -23.10 -4.37
CA LYS A 521 6.06 -24.52 -4.37
C LYS A 521 6.35 -25.06 -2.97
N ALA A 522 7.09 -24.32 -2.17
CA ALA A 522 7.36 -24.68 -0.78
C ALA A 522 6.07 -24.71 0.06
N GLN A 523 5.21 -23.70 -0.07
CA GLN A 523 3.91 -23.63 0.59
C GLN A 523 2.98 -24.79 0.15
N PHE A 524 2.99 -25.14 -1.12
CA PHE A 524 2.19 -26.27 -1.62
C PHE A 524 2.69 -27.62 -1.08
N GLN A 525 4.01 -27.81 -0.92
CA GLN A 525 4.55 -29.02 -0.26
C GLN A 525 4.14 -29.07 1.21
N TRP A 526 4.12 -27.93 1.91
CA TRP A 526 3.58 -27.86 3.26
C TRP A 526 2.10 -28.29 3.28
N LEU A 527 1.25 -27.75 2.40
CA LEU A 527 -0.15 -28.17 2.26
C LEU A 527 -0.26 -29.70 2.06
N LYS A 528 0.50 -30.26 1.10
CA LYS A 528 0.53 -31.73 0.88
C LYS A 528 0.81 -32.51 2.14
N SER A 529 1.80 -32.08 2.92
CA SER A 529 2.17 -32.74 4.17
C SER A 529 1.03 -32.74 5.21
N LYS A 530 0.28 -31.59 5.29
CA LYS A 530 -0.85 -31.44 6.23
C LYS A 530 -2.06 -32.26 5.81
N PHE A 531 -2.42 -32.26 4.54
CA PHE A 531 -3.53 -33.05 4.00
C PHE A 531 -3.27 -34.55 4.13
N ALA A 532 -2.01 -35.01 3.98
CA ALA A 532 -1.63 -36.38 4.15
C ALA A 532 -1.85 -36.90 5.58
N LEU A 533 -1.83 -36.05 6.63
CA LEU A 533 -2.10 -36.47 8.03
C LEU A 533 -3.51 -37.04 8.22
N ILE A 534 -4.44 -36.67 7.35
CA ILE A 534 -5.83 -37.18 7.36
C ILE A 534 -6.17 -37.97 6.10
N GLY A 535 -5.14 -38.42 5.35
CA GLY A 535 -5.27 -39.27 4.17
C GLY A 535 -5.75 -38.59 2.87
N ILE A 536 -5.90 -37.30 2.84
CA ILE A 536 -6.35 -36.54 1.64
C ILE A 536 -5.16 -36.33 0.70
N GLN A 537 -5.36 -36.59 -0.58
CA GLN A 537 -4.45 -36.19 -1.66
C GLN A 537 -4.84 -34.79 -2.15
N ILE A 538 -3.87 -33.91 -2.37
CA ILE A 538 -4.09 -32.59 -2.96
C ILE A 538 -3.24 -32.42 -4.20
N GLU A 539 -3.86 -31.95 -5.28
CA GLU A 539 -3.24 -31.66 -6.57
C GLU A 539 -3.42 -30.20 -6.94
N GLU A 540 -2.43 -29.62 -7.63
CA GLU A 540 -2.52 -28.24 -8.10
C GLU A 540 -3.14 -28.13 -9.50
N ARG A 541 -3.93 -27.07 -9.73
CA ARG A 541 -4.51 -26.68 -11.03
C ARG A 541 -4.09 -25.26 -11.38
N PRO A 542 -2.86 -25.07 -11.89
CA PRO A 542 -2.37 -23.76 -12.25
C PRO A 542 -3.17 -23.18 -13.42
N SER A 543 -3.33 -21.88 -13.45
CA SER A 543 -3.98 -21.11 -14.52
C SER A 543 -3.22 -19.81 -14.76
N GLU A 544 -3.30 -19.26 -15.96
CA GLU A 544 -2.92 -17.88 -16.24
C GLU A 544 -3.84 -16.90 -15.47
N LEU A 545 -3.33 -15.71 -15.12
CA LEU A 545 -4.00 -14.77 -14.24
C LEU A 545 -5.43 -14.39 -14.71
N ASN A 546 -5.63 -14.17 -15.99
CA ASN A 546 -6.95 -13.81 -16.52
C ASN A 546 -7.94 -14.99 -16.43
N ARG A 547 -7.48 -16.20 -16.75
CA ARG A 547 -8.27 -17.42 -16.60
C ARG A 547 -8.56 -17.73 -15.12
N TRP A 548 -7.62 -17.43 -14.24
CA TRP A 548 -7.82 -17.56 -12.80
C TRP A 548 -8.94 -16.62 -12.31
N ARG A 549 -8.93 -15.35 -12.75
CA ARG A 549 -9.99 -14.40 -12.42
C ARG A 549 -11.35 -14.86 -12.93
N ASP A 550 -11.41 -15.36 -14.15
CA ASP A 550 -12.63 -15.94 -14.71
C ASP A 550 -13.14 -17.13 -13.90
N LYS A 551 -12.27 -18.05 -13.49
CA LYS A 551 -12.63 -19.15 -12.59
C LYS A 551 -13.22 -18.66 -11.25
N LEU A 552 -12.64 -17.63 -10.64
CA LEU A 552 -13.16 -17.04 -9.41
C LEU A 552 -14.56 -16.44 -9.61
N GLN A 553 -14.79 -15.76 -10.72
CA GLN A 553 -16.08 -15.13 -11.03
C GLN A 553 -17.17 -16.13 -11.40
N THR A 554 -16.80 -17.21 -12.08
CA THR A 554 -17.74 -18.25 -12.53
C THR A 554 -17.92 -19.40 -11.55
N GLY A 555 -17.17 -19.42 -10.43
CA GLY A 555 -17.20 -20.51 -9.45
C GLY A 555 -16.57 -21.82 -9.93
N ASN A 556 -15.79 -21.83 -11.00
CA ASN A 556 -15.16 -23.04 -11.56
C ASN A 556 -13.79 -23.33 -10.92
N TRP A 557 -13.79 -23.58 -9.62
CA TRP A 557 -12.64 -23.94 -8.80
C TRP A 557 -13.10 -24.77 -7.62
N GLN A 558 -12.17 -25.43 -6.87
CA GLN A 558 -12.52 -26.24 -5.71
C GLN A 558 -11.93 -25.68 -4.42
N LEU A 559 -10.63 -25.45 -4.38
CA LEU A 559 -9.90 -24.88 -3.24
C LEU A 559 -9.10 -23.65 -3.68
N ILE A 560 -9.03 -22.63 -2.82
CA ILE A 560 -8.13 -21.49 -2.98
C ILE A 560 -7.26 -21.33 -1.75
N PHE A 561 -6.00 -20.91 -1.96
CA PHE A 561 -5.04 -20.75 -0.90
C PHE A 561 -4.58 -19.29 -0.79
N ASN A 562 -4.43 -18.84 0.45
CA ASN A 562 -3.86 -17.53 0.78
C ASN A 562 -4.63 -16.36 0.14
N LYS A 563 -5.97 -16.45 0.10
CA LYS A 563 -6.81 -15.34 -0.31
C LYS A 563 -6.89 -14.33 0.82
N GLY A 564 -6.57 -13.07 0.53
CA GLY A 564 -6.56 -12.01 1.53
C GLY A 564 -7.67 -11.00 1.35
N TRP A 565 -8.06 -10.35 2.44
CA TRP A 565 -8.88 -9.16 2.51
C TRP A 565 -8.27 -8.15 3.48
N LEU A 566 -7.99 -6.95 2.99
CA LEU A 566 -7.59 -5.79 3.80
C LEU A 566 -8.82 -4.94 4.04
N ALA A 567 -9.02 -4.48 5.26
CA ALA A 567 -10.12 -3.59 5.60
C ALA A 567 -10.07 -2.28 4.80
N ASP A 568 -11.19 -1.90 4.20
CA ASP A 568 -11.40 -0.56 3.67
C ASP A 568 -11.69 0.44 4.80
N TYR A 569 -12.34 -0.03 5.87
CA TYR A 569 -12.65 0.73 7.08
C TYR A 569 -12.75 -0.20 8.31
N PRO A 570 -12.58 0.31 9.55
CA PRO A 570 -12.45 -0.52 10.75
C PRO A 570 -13.81 -0.95 11.32
N ASP A 571 -14.67 -1.54 10.50
CA ASP A 571 -15.98 -2.06 10.92
C ASP A 571 -16.08 -3.57 10.65
N PRO A 572 -16.67 -4.37 11.56
CA PRO A 572 -16.92 -5.80 11.36
C PRO A 572 -17.69 -6.13 10.08
N GLU A 573 -18.60 -5.27 9.67
CA GLU A 573 -19.37 -5.42 8.44
C GLU A 573 -18.46 -5.58 7.23
N ASN A 574 -17.32 -4.85 7.17
CA ASN A 574 -16.32 -4.92 6.07
C ASN A 574 -15.61 -6.28 5.94
N PHE A 575 -15.81 -7.19 6.87
CA PHE A 575 -15.34 -8.57 6.82
C PHE A 575 -16.49 -9.56 6.65
N LEU A 576 -17.61 -9.32 7.32
CA LEU A 576 -18.77 -10.21 7.27
C LEU A 576 -19.45 -10.18 5.89
N PHE A 577 -19.42 -9.04 5.17
CA PHE A 577 -19.98 -8.93 3.83
C PHE A 577 -19.35 -9.89 2.81
N LEU A 578 -18.12 -10.37 3.06
CA LEU A 578 -17.45 -11.40 2.26
C LEU A 578 -18.18 -12.74 2.27
N PHE A 579 -19.12 -12.94 3.18
CA PHE A 579 -19.89 -14.18 3.35
C PHE A 579 -21.39 -13.99 3.17
N TYR A 580 -21.85 -12.76 2.95
CA TYR A 580 -23.25 -12.49 2.61
C TYR A 580 -23.59 -13.11 1.24
N SER A 581 -24.67 -13.89 1.15
CA SER A 581 -25.02 -14.65 -0.04
C SER A 581 -25.28 -13.75 -1.26
N GLY A 582 -25.85 -12.56 -1.06
CA GLY A 582 -26.08 -11.57 -2.11
C GLY A 582 -24.78 -11.09 -2.79
N ASN A 583 -23.64 -11.21 -2.12
CA ASN A 583 -22.31 -10.88 -2.63
C ASN A 583 -21.58 -12.07 -3.27
N GLY A 584 -22.24 -13.23 -3.43
CA GLY A 584 -21.67 -14.39 -4.11
C GLY A 584 -21.20 -14.03 -5.52
N THR A 585 -19.98 -14.42 -5.88
CA THR A 585 -19.40 -14.05 -7.19
C THR A 585 -20.24 -14.60 -8.36
N VAL A 586 -20.74 -15.81 -8.25
CA VAL A 586 -21.60 -16.42 -9.29
C VAL A 586 -22.96 -15.72 -9.33
N GLN A 587 -23.58 -15.48 -8.19
CA GLN A 587 -24.91 -14.83 -8.11
C GLN A 587 -24.86 -13.39 -8.61
N SER A 588 -23.80 -12.65 -8.30
CA SER A 588 -23.61 -11.26 -8.70
C SER A 588 -22.98 -11.08 -10.08
N LYS A 589 -22.79 -12.17 -10.85
CA LYS A 589 -22.14 -12.17 -12.17
C LYS A 589 -20.74 -11.57 -12.14
N GLY A 590 -19.94 -11.95 -11.15
CA GLY A 590 -18.55 -11.53 -10.96
C GLY A 590 -18.35 -10.19 -10.23
N ARG A 591 -19.43 -9.54 -9.76
CA ARG A 591 -19.34 -8.22 -9.09
C ARG A 591 -19.18 -8.31 -7.58
N GLY A 592 -19.50 -9.46 -6.96
CA GLY A 592 -19.47 -9.65 -5.52
C GLY A 592 -18.10 -10.05 -4.99
N ALA A 593 -17.92 -9.89 -3.68
CA ALA A 593 -16.69 -10.19 -2.95
C ALA A 593 -16.71 -11.54 -2.20
N ASN A 594 -17.88 -12.21 -2.15
CA ASN A 594 -18.01 -13.54 -1.56
C ASN A 594 -17.49 -14.59 -2.56
N TYR A 595 -16.17 -14.70 -2.64
CA TYR A 595 -15.49 -15.61 -3.57
C TYR A 595 -15.82 -17.09 -3.32
N VAL A 596 -16.01 -17.46 -2.04
CA VAL A 596 -16.33 -18.84 -1.68
C VAL A 596 -17.79 -19.22 -1.99
N ASN A 597 -18.62 -18.25 -2.39
CA ASN A 597 -20.04 -18.43 -2.68
C ASN A 597 -20.82 -19.05 -1.49
N TYR A 598 -20.45 -18.67 -0.26
CA TYR A 598 -21.14 -19.11 0.95
C TYR A 598 -22.58 -18.58 0.95
N SER A 599 -23.52 -19.40 1.40
CA SER A 599 -24.93 -19.04 1.52
C SER A 599 -25.55 -19.70 2.75
N SER A 600 -26.08 -18.89 3.64
CA SER A 600 -26.79 -19.31 4.87
C SER A 600 -27.87 -18.30 5.18
N ALA A 601 -29.12 -18.75 5.21
CA ALA A 601 -30.25 -17.88 5.50
C ALA A 601 -30.17 -17.24 6.91
N GLU A 602 -29.65 -18.00 7.90
CA GLU A 602 -29.42 -17.52 9.26
C GLU A 602 -28.36 -16.43 9.32
N PHE A 603 -27.23 -16.65 8.67
CA PHE A 603 -26.17 -15.64 8.55
C PHE A 603 -26.64 -14.39 7.82
N ASP A 604 -27.32 -14.56 6.69
CA ASP A 604 -27.84 -13.45 5.89
C ASP A 604 -28.85 -12.59 6.66
N GLN A 605 -29.67 -13.21 7.51
CA GLN A 605 -30.61 -12.47 8.37
C GLN A 605 -29.83 -11.61 9.39
N LEU A 606 -28.81 -12.18 10.05
CA LEU A 606 -28.00 -11.44 11.02
C LEU A 606 -27.22 -10.30 10.30
N PHE A 607 -26.65 -10.59 9.14
CA PHE A 607 -25.90 -9.60 8.37
C PHE A 607 -26.75 -8.39 7.98
N ARG A 608 -27.95 -8.61 7.44
CA ARG A 608 -28.86 -7.51 7.09
C ARG A 608 -29.31 -6.67 8.29
N GLN A 609 -29.36 -7.26 9.49
CA GLN A 609 -29.65 -6.51 10.72
C GLN A 609 -28.45 -5.68 11.15
N LEU A 610 -27.25 -6.30 11.29
CA LEU A 610 -26.06 -5.62 11.79
C LEU A 610 -25.54 -4.51 10.83
N GLU A 611 -25.77 -4.66 9.52
CA GLU A 611 -25.40 -3.68 8.49
C GLU A 611 -26.11 -2.33 8.69
N THR A 612 -27.32 -2.35 9.22
CA THR A 612 -28.16 -1.15 9.38
C THR A 612 -28.18 -0.60 10.80
N MET A 613 -27.48 -1.26 11.74
CA MET A 613 -27.45 -0.83 13.15
C MET A 613 -26.26 0.09 13.43
N PRO A 614 -26.45 1.12 14.27
CA PRO A 614 -25.32 1.86 14.84
C PRO A 614 -24.50 0.97 15.77
N ASP A 615 -23.25 1.38 16.03
CA ASP A 615 -22.37 0.63 16.94
C ASP A 615 -22.90 0.67 18.38
N ASN A 616 -23.37 -0.47 18.86
CA ASN A 616 -23.90 -0.65 20.22
C ASN A 616 -23.81 -2.13 20.65
N ILE A 617 -24.15 -2.40 21.90
CA ILE A 617 -24.06 -3.75 22.50
C ILE A 617 -24.95 -4.79 21.79
N ASN A 618 -26.10 -4.39 21.25
CA ASN A 618 -26.98 -5.29 20.52
C ASN A 618 -26.35 -5.70 19.19
N ARG A 619 -25.76 -4.74 18.47
CA ARG A 619 -25.02 -4.99 17.23
C ARG A 619 -23.84 -5.93 17.48
N GLN A 620 -23.10 -5.71 18.58
CA GLN A 620 -22.00 -6.58 18.98
C GLN A 620 -22.45 -8.04 19.16
N SER A 621 -23.59 -8.28 19.81
CA SER A 621 -24.16 -9.63 19.96
C SER A 621 -24.49 -10.29 18.61
N LEU A 622 -25.01 -9.54 17.63
CA LEU A 622 -25.27 -10.07 16.28
C LEU A 622 -23.98 -10.42 15.55
N ILE A 623 -22.94 -9.60 15.69
CA ILE A 623 -21.61 -9.85 15.12
C ILE A 623 -21.02 -11.15 15.67
N GLU A 624 -21.09 -11.37 16.99
CA GLU A 624 -20.61 -12.59 17.64
C GLU A 624 -21.37 -13.83 17.15
N GLN A 625 -22.70 -13.73 17.01
CA GLN A 625 -23.51 -14.82 16.45
C GLN A 625 -23.13 -15.11 14.99
N ALA A 626 -22.98 -14.10 14.15
CA ALA A 626 -22.56 -14.25 12.75
C ALA A 626 -21.18 -14.92 12.65
N CYS A 627 -20.21 -14.48 13.45
CA CYS A 627 -18.88 -15.09 13.53
C CYS A 627 -18.94 -16.56 13.94
N ARG A 628 -19.78 -16.91 14.93
CA ARG A 628 -19.95 -18.28 15.39
C ARG A 628 -20.55 -19.20 14.31
N ILE A 629 -21.49 -18.70 13.50
CA ILE A 629 -22.02 -19.42 12.34
C ILE A 629 -20.89 -19.71 11.35
N LEU A 630 -20.07 -18.73 11.00
CA LEU A 630 -18.96 -18.89 10.09
C LEU A 630 -17.90 -19.86 10.63
N GLN A 631 -17.59 -19.82 11.92
CA GLN A 631 -16.68 -20.77 12.57
C GLN A 631 -17.24 -22.20 12.51
N LYS A 632 -18.54 -22.38 12.76
CA LYS A 632 -19.23 -23.69 12.72
C LYS A 632 -19.25 -24.26 11.31
N ASP A 633 -19.69 -23.48 10.33
CA ASP A 633 -19.87 -23.92 8.95
C ASP A 633 -18.55 -24.06 8.18
N ALA A 634 -17.53 -23.36 8.67
CA ALA A 634 -16.16 -23.39 8.13
C ALA A 634 -16.11 -23.20 6.60
N PRO A 635 -16.71 -22.15 6.00
CA PRO A 635 -16.58 -21.91 4.55
C PRO A 635 -15.13 -21.62 4.15
N CYS A 636 -14.32 -21.26 5.15
CA CYS A 636 -12.88 -21.06 5.05
C CYS A 636 -12.18 -21.70 6.25
N CYS A 637 -10.95 -22.16 6.07
CA CYS A 637 -10.00 -22.25 7.17
C CYS A 637 -9.41 -20.85 7.37
N TRP A 638 -9.66 -20.26 8.53
CA TRP A 638 -9.09 -18.98 8.91
C TRP A 638 -7.57 -19.14 9.03
N GLY A 639 -6.85 -18.37 8.26
CA GLY A 639 -5.41 -18.48 8.16
C GLY A 639 -4.70 -17.63 9.20
N TYR A 640 -4.37 -16.41 8.82
CA TYR A 640 -3.61 -15.52 9.70
C TYR A 640 -3.94 -14.05 9.43
N HIS A 641 -3.62 -13.23 10.43
CA HIS A 641 -3.54 -11.78 10.32
C HIS A 641 -2.05 -11.40 10.29
N PRO A 642 -1.55 -10.77 9.22
CA PRO A 642 -0.15 -10.41 9.14
C PRO A 642 0.21 -9.30 10.12
N ALA A 643 1.41 -9.35 10.66
CA ALA A 643 1.97 -8.28 11.46
C ALA A 643 3.01 -7.50 10.65
N LYS A 644 2.96 -6.17 10.74
CA LYS A 644 4.01 -5.28 10.25
C LYS A 644 5.06 -5.11 11.33
N VAL A 645 6.32 -5.24 10.94
CA VAL A 645 7.49 -4.94 11.76
C VAL A 645 8.22 -3.79 11.10
N ILE A 646 8.20 -2.64 11.75
CA ILE A 646 8.81 -1.41 11.24
C ILE A 646 9.86 -0.93 12.24
N LEU A 647 11.03 -0.60 11.72
CA LEU A 647 12.07 0.10 12.47
C LEU A 647 12.04 1.58 12.17
N THR A 648 12.24 2.36 13.22
CA THR A 648 12.48 3.80 13.13
C THR A 648 13.76 4.17 13.89
N HIS A 649 14.37 5.28 13.52
CA HIS A 649 15.45 5.84 14.29
C HIS A 649 14.92 6.70 15.45
N LYS A 650 15.66 6.76 16.54
CA LYS A 650 15.30 7.55 17.73
C LYS A 650 15.17 9.08 17.48
N TRP A 651 15.64 9.56 16.35
CA TRP A 651 15.44 10.97 15.94
C TRP A 651 14.09 11.22 15.25
N LEU A 652 13.35 10.15 14.86
CA LEU A 652 11.97 10.26 14.35
C LEU A 652 11.01 10.28 15.54
N ASN A 653 10.37 11.41 15.76
CA ASN A 653 9.42 11.63 16.85
C ASN A 653 7.99 11.37 16.39
N HIS A 654 7.12 10.99 17.31
CA HIS A 654 5.67 10.84 17.12
C HIS A 654 5.25 9.77 16.12
N TYR A 655 6.13 8.84 15.77
CA TYR A 655 5.75 7.72 14.90
C TYR A 655 4.88 6.73 15.67
N THR A 656 3.68 6.47 15.15
CA THR A 656 2.76 5.43 15.63
C THR A 656 2.23 4.67 14.42
N PRO A 657 2.29 3.32 14.38
CA PRO A 657 1.68 2.54 13.30
C PRO A 657 0.20 2.86 13.15
N HIS A 658 -0.22 3.14 11.95
CA HIS A 658 -1.61 3.43 11.62
C HIS A 658 -1.98 2.79 10.28
N ASP A 659 -3.04 1.95 10.25
CA ASP A 659 -3.38 1.16 9.08
C ASP A 659 -4.71 1.57 8.44
N MET A 660 -5.43 2.57 9.02
CA MET A 660 -6.71 3.08 8.50
C MET A 660 -6.60 4.50 7.92
N SER A 661 -5.58 5.28 8.30
CA SER A 661 -5.32 6.60 7.71
C SER A 661 -3.94 6.63 7.09
N TYR A 662 -3.83 7.18 5.90
CA TYR A 662 -2.58 7.38 5.18
C TYR A 662 -2.08 8.81 5.23
N SER A 663 -2.83 9.72 5.87
CA SER A 663 -2.49 11.15 6.05
C SER A 663 -1.58 11.43 7.27
N THR A 664 -0.89 10.40 7.77
CA THR A 664 -0.20 10.43 9.07
C THR A 664 1.14 11.15 9.07
N MET A 665 1.70 11.47 7.89
CA MET A 665 3.05 12.06 7.80
C MET A 665 3.15 13.46 8.38
N LYS A 666 2.03 14.18 8.51
CA LYS A 666 1.98 15.49 9.16
C LYS A 666 2.41 15.46 10.64
N TYR A 667 2.24 14.32 11.33
CA TYR A 667 2.57 14.13 12.73
C TYR A 667 4.07 13.80 12.98
N LEU A 668 4.81 13.43 11.92
CA LEU A 668 6.20 12.99 12.05
C LEU A 668 7.13 14.18 12.27
N GLY A 669 7.87 14.15 13.37
CA GLY A 669 8.85 15.18 13.71
C GLY A 669 10.29 14.65 13.62
N ILE A 670 11.22 15.46 13.14
CA ILE A 670 12.62 15.07 12.96
C ILE A 670 13.51 15.85 13.94
N ASN A 671 14.24 15.13 14.80
CA ASN A 671 15.36 15.70 15.55
C ASN A 671 16.59 15.75 14.63
N THR A 672 16.74 16.86 13.93
CA THR A 672 17.76 17.04 12.88
C THR A 672 19.18 16.98 13.44
N VAL A 673 19.41 17.47 14.67
CA VAL A 673 20.72 17.44 15.32
C VAL A 673 21.18 16.00 15.60
N LEU A 674 20.27 15.20 16.18
CA LEU A 674 20.58 13.80 16.46
C LEU A 674 20.81 12.99 15.17
N ARG A 675 20.01 13.23 14.13
CA ARG A 675 20.16 12.57 12.82
C ARG A 675 21.53 12.88 12.21
N GLU A 676 21.89 14.15 12.14
CA GLU A 676 23.18 14.59 11.60
C GLU A 676 24.37 13.99 12.36
N GLN A 677 24.31 14.00 13.70
CA GLN A 677 25.35 13.39 14.54
C GLN A 677 25.50 11.89 14.26
N LYS A 678 24.39 11.16 14.18
CA LYS A 678 24.41 9.71 13.93
C LYS A 678 24.86 9.37 12.51
N GLN A 679 24.38 10.08 11.50
CA GLN A 679 24.84 9.91 10.10
C GLN A 679 26.34 10.16 9.98
N ASN A 680 26.84 11.23 10.58
CA ASN A 680 28.29 11.55 10.60
C ASN A 680 29.10 10.47 11.31
N LEU A 681 28.56 9.87 12.38
CA LEU A 681 29.24 8.77 13.09
C LEU A 681 29.28 7.49 12.26
N TRP A 682 28.14 7.09 11.67
CA TRP A 682 28.00 5.80 10.97
C TRP A 682 28.67 5.79 9.59
N ASN A 683 28.73 6.95 8.91
CA ASN A 683 29.22 7.06 7.54
C ASN A 683 30.63 7.66 7.44
N ARG A 684 31.36 7.72 8.58
CA ARG A 684 32.76 8.17 8.55
C ARG A 684 33.58 7.24 7.68
N PRO A 685 34.28 7.75 6.64
CA PRO A 685 35.13 6.92 5.82
C PRO A 685 36.25 6.30 6.66
N SER A 686 36.47 5.01 6.51
CA SER A 686 37.60 4.33 7.17
C SER A 686 38.90 4.83 6.58
N ARG A 687 39.77 5.42 7.40
CA ARG A 687 41.07 5.92 7.00
C ARG A 687 42.14 4.83 6.93
N TRP A 688 41.86 3.65 7.49
CA TRP A 688 42.80 2.54 7.52
C TRP A 688 43.32 2.08 6.18
N PRO A 689 42.51 1.91 5.11
CA PRO A 689 43.00 1.51 3.80
C PRO A 689 44.00 2.53 3.20
N ILE A 690 43.78 3.82 3.45
CA ILE A 690 44.65 4.91 2.98
C ILE A 690 45.96 4.91 3.77
N CYS A 691 45.90 4.75 5.08
CA CYS A 691 47.09 4.62 5.92
C CYS A 691 47.92 3.40 5.50
N ALA A 692 47.25 2.26 5.26
CA ALA A 692 47.92 1.05 4.77
C ALA A 692 48.58 1.25 3.38
N ALA A 693 47.90 1.90 2.45
CA ALA A 693 48.43 2.26 1.13
C ALA A 693 49.63 3.22 1.23
N LEU A 694 49.54 4.22 2.10
CA LEU A 694 50.65 5.17 2.34
C LEU A 694 51.85 4.48 2.98
N ILE A 695 51.66 3.58 3.92
CA ILE A 695 52.72 2.76 4.50
C ILE A 695 53.36 1.87 3.44
N ALA A 696 52.56 1.18 2.62
CA ALA A 696 53.06 0.35 1.52
C ALA A 696 53.85 1.17 0.48
N LEU A 697 53.32 2.33 0.07
CA LEU A 697 54.03 3.25 -0.84
C LEU A 697 55.33 3.77 -0.24
N SER A 698 55.33 4.11 1.06
CA SER A 698 56.55 4.56 1.76
C SER A 698 57.61 3.43 1.82
N PHE A 699 57.17 2.20 2.04
CA PHE A 699 58.01 1.01 2.04
C PHE A 699 58.63 0.75 0.64
N PHE A 700 57.79 0.82 -0.41
CA PHE A 700 58.29 0.71 -1.80
C PHE A 700 59.23 1.84 -2.16
N ALA A 701 58.96 3.08 -1.78
CA ALA A 701 59.84 4.22 -2.02
C ALA A 701 61.20 4.06 -1.30
N PHE A 702 61.19 3.56 -0.06
CA PHE A 702 62.42 3.30 0.71
C PHE A 702 63.29 2.22 0.04
N PHE A 703 62.70 1.12 -0.44
CA PHE A 703 63.46 0.09 -1.17
C PHE A 703 63.94 0.54 -2.55
N ALA A 704 63.13 1.34 -3.29
CA ALA A 704 63.53 1.91 -4.57
C ALA A 704 64.74 2.88 -4.42
N LEU A 705 64.74 3.67 -3.36
CA LEU A 705 65.86 4.58 -3.06
C LEU A 705 67.12 3.85 -2.59
N ARG A 706 67.00 2.76 -1.82
CA ARG A 706 68.10 1.89 -1.40
C ARG A 706 68.70 1.09 -2.57
N GLY A 707 67.86 0.65 -3.51
CA GLY A 707 68.31 -0.09 -4.70
C GLY A 707 69.15 0.74 -5.68
N GLN A 708 69.00 2.08 -5.67
CA GLN A 708 69.78 2.98 -6.53
C GLN A 708 71.21 3.31 -6.01
N ASN A 709 71.52 2.92 -4.77
CA ASN A 709 72.84 3.16 -4.19
C ASN A 709 73.86 1.98 -4.38
N LYS A 710 73.53 0.99 -5.18
CA LYS A 710 74.56 0.00 -5.62
C LYS A 710 75.24 0.50 -6.88
N PRO A 711 76.57 0.72 -6.85
CA PRO A 711 77.35 1.07 -8.07
C PRO A 711 77.19 -0.10 -9.04
N LEU A 712 76.82 0.21 -10.26
CA LEU A 712 76.87 -0.75 -11.36
C LEU A 712 78.33 -1.23 -11.53
N PRO A 713 78.64 -2.52 -11.64
CA PRO A 713 79.98 -3.00 -11.97
C PRO A 713 80.28 -2.57 -13.37
N VAL A 714 81.34 -1.75 -13.53
CA VAL A 714 81.95 -1.38 -14.82
C VAL A 714 82.61 -2.63 -15.42
N SER A 715 81.92 -3.24 -16.37
CA SER A 715 82.55 -4.31 -17.19
C SER A 715 83.17 -3.69 -18.41
N ASN A 716 84.50 -3.48 -18.35
CA ASN A 716 85.38 -3.30 -19.54
C ASN A 716 85.47 -4.64 -20.24
N LYS A 717 84.87 -4.81 -21.39
CA LYS A 717 85.31 -5.71 -22.45
C LYS A 717 84.95 -5.11 -23.77
N SER A 718 85.98 -4.65 -24.45
CA SER A 718 86.02 -4.26 -25.84
C SER A 718 85.94 -5.44 -26.78
N ASN A 719 85.35 -5.21 -27.92
CA ASN A 719 85.60 -5.80 -29.26
C ASN A 719 84.95 -7.15 -29.60
N ASP A 720 84.31 -7.03 -30.76
CA ASP A 720 84.04 -8.03 -31.79
C ASP A 720 82.89 -9.02 -31.54
N VAL A 721 81.87 -8.82 -32.27
CA VAL A 721 81.41 -9.68 -33.39
C VAL A 721 80.21 -9.00 -34.07
N ARG A 722 80.49 -8.54 -35.32
CA ARG A 722 79.42 -8.26 -36.30
C ARG A 722 78.90 -9.59 -36.85
N HIS A 723 77.71 -9.53 -37.31
CA HIS A 723 76.93 -10.53 -38.10
C HIS A 723 76.27 -11.65 -37.35
N ASP A 724 75.01 -11.58 -37.45
CA ASP A 724 73.93 -12.53 -37.78
C ASP A 724 72.80 -12.44 -36.82
N LEU A 725 71.68 -12.00 -37.36
CA LEU A 725 70.29 -12.48 -37.08
C LEU A 725 69.22 -11.44 -37.48
N LEU A 726 69.29 -11.13 -38.79
CA LEU A 726 68.06 -10.74 -39.48
C LEU A 726 67.45 -12.03 -40.06
N SER A 727 66.47 -12.59 -39.43
CA SER A 727 65.39 -13.40 -40.05
C SER A 727 64.68 -14.24 -39.01
N ARG A 728 63.61 -13.69 -38.43
CA ARG A 728 62.44 -14.45 -38.04
C ARG A 728 61.24 -13.49 -38.08
N THR A 729 60.61 -13.46 -39.22
CA THR A 729 59.26 -12.96 -39.46
C THR A 729 58.24 -13.77 -38.64
N PHE A 730 57.54 -13.10 -37.80
CA PHE A 730 56.30 -13.65 -37.24
C PHE A 730 55.17 -13.37 -38.22
N SER A 731 54.66 -14.44 -38.82
CA SER A 731 53.46 -14.49 -39.64
C SER A 731 52.23 -14.34 -38.75
N VAL A 732 51.52 -13.25 -38.97
CA VAL A 732 50.12 -13.10 -38.45
C VAL A 732 49.21 -13.67 -39.52
N LYS A 733 48.46 -14.71 -39.17
CA LYS A 733 47.31 -15.19 -39.97
C LYS A 733 46.07 -14.38 -39.62
N PRO A 734 45.34 -13.89 -40.61
CA PRO A 734 44.02 -13.28 -40.37
C PRO A 734 42.98 -14.35 -40.16
N VAL A 735 42.11 -14.15 -39.19
CA VAL A 735 40.85 -14.91 -39.04
C VAL A 735 39.79 -14.19 -39.84
N THR A 736 39.32 -14.85 -40.86
CA THR A 736 38.21 -14.45 -41.72
C THR A 736 36.90 -14.72 -41.02
N ASP A 737 35.96 -13.77 -41.16
CA ASP A 737 34.52 -13.87 -41.00
C ASP A 737 33.94 -15.16 -41.63
N ASN A 738 32.91 -15.69 -40.93
CA ASN A 738 31.78 -16.31 -41.65
C ASN A 738 30.53 -16.32 -40.78
N THR A 739 29.57 -15.50 -41.19
CA THR A 739 28.17 -15.74 -41.52
C THR A 739 27.23 -16.32 -40.44
N MET A 740 26.31 -15.45 -40.11
CA MET A 740 24.85 -15.60 -40.11
C MET A 740 24.28 -17.03 -40.29
N GLU A 741 23.39 -17.38 -39.36
CA GLU A 741 22.01 -17.76 -39.74
C GLU A 741 21.11 -17.94 -38.53
N ASN A 742 19.98 -17.24 -38.62
CA ASN A 742 18.64 -17.46 -38.12
C ASN A 742 18.33 -18.75 -37.36
N THR A 743 17.61 -18.59 -36.23
CA THR A 743 16.25 -19.15 -36.13
C THR A 743 15.48 -18.49 -34.98
N ALA A 744 14.32 -17.96 -35.35
CA ALA A 744 13.23 -17.58 -34.48
C ALA A 744 12.50 -18.84 -33.94
N GLN A 745 12.23 -18.83 -32.65
CA GLN A 745 10.92 -19.23 -32.10
C GLN A 745 10.77 -18.66 -30.70
#